data_40eb6953e97c8fbcb5125d058c9732e9
#
_entry.id   40eb6953e97c8fbcb5125d058c9732e9
#
_cell.length_a   1.000
_cell.length_b   1.000
_cell.length_c   1.000
_cell.angle_alpha   90.00
_cell.angle_beta   90.00
_cell.angle_gamma   90.00
#
_symmetry.space_group_name_H-M   'P 1'
#
loop_
_entity.id
_entity.type
_entity.pdbx_description
1 polymer ?
#
loop_
_entity_poly.entity_id
_entity_poly.type
_entity_poly.pdbx_seq_one_letter_code
_entity_poly.pdbx_strand_id
1 'polypeptide(L)'
;MRSFRLRLILALIAGITVVSVASTYFEMLARKHVLRHELEVRTGWLGTRLQPYAEQALTGGMTPEIAALATELRSHQEALGLAIFDAHGKLVASDGPSDIIGSLLPGPIKVAVKHGTNSSLFSHTGDQQWLEEAIPLHVNGRPAGAIVMLEDASYIRSEAGLVWLQTFWRIAASVVLIVCVTFLMVRWFLMRPISRLAERLRLLRMGHPADGIDHRVEDLNLFTPLAREMKTITETLAKARAAAAAEASLREAGENVWTAERLTVHVRERIGSSRIFVVSNREPYMHMRQGRETVCVVPPSGLVTAIEPVLRACDGVWVALGSGSEDKDNVDQNDRLRVPPDDPRYTLRRVWLSAEEEAGYYDGFANEGLWPLCHIAHTRPIFRASDWKAYQRVNQKFAQAVLQEMEDSQNPIVFVQDYHFALLPRIIKAARPDAHVAIFWHIPWPNPEAFGICPWQAELLEGLLGADLIGFHIPLHCNNFLDTVDRVLESRTDREHTTARRHGHTTTIRPYPVSVDIDPAGTRRDPGGKSRDELLRELGARAEVLILGVDRMDYTKGIVERLMAFERLLEEHPYHRERVTMVQVAAPSRTRIPSYVDLRRNVEAMTERINSRFGTPAWRPVILIQRQCNHEEVTTWYRAADACLVTSLHDGMNLVAKEYLASREDGDGVLILSKFTGAAVELRDALIVNPYDVDGVAETIHRALEMPTAERRMRMQRMRRHVMEHNVYRWAASVLGDLRELHIDVLENVTGGRAEPQLVHSKDEPHRKWA
;
A
#
# COMPACT_ATOMS: atom_id res chain seq x y z
N MET A 1 -9.97 -1.06 -12.46
CA MET A 1 -10.08 -0.77 -13.91
C MET A 1 -11.14 -1.59 -14.66
N ARG A 2 -11.32 -2.91 -14.44
CA ARG A 2 -12.41 -3.70 -15.09
C ARG A 2 -13.82 -3.19 -14.76
N SER A 3 -14.10 -2.83 -13.52
CA SER A 3 -15.42 -2.36 -13.07
C SER A 3 -15.80 -0.97 -13.61
N PHE A 4 -14.86 -0.06 -13.81
CA PHE A 4 -15.12 1.26 -14.40
C PHE A 4 -15.49 1.17 -15.88
N ARG A 5 -14.79 0.33 -16.65
CA ARG A 5 -15.08 0.10 -18.09
C ARG A 5 -16.47 -0.50 -18.28
N LEU A 6 -16.83 -1.49 -17.46
CA LEU A 6 -18.13 -2.12 -17.52
C LEU A 6 -19.25 -1.12 -17.20
N ARG A 7 -19.08 -0.27 -16.20
CA ARG A 7 -20.06 0.77 -15.84
C ARG A 7 -20.23 1.82 -16.92
N LEU A 8 -19.15 2.25 -17.57
CA LEU A 8 -19.22 3.24 -18.66
C LEU A 8 -19.95 2.67 -19.87
N ILE A 9 -19.63 1.44 -20.29
CA ILE A 9 -20.30 0.75 -21.42
C ILE A 9 -21.79 0.55 -21.09
N LEU A 10 -22.11 0.09 -19.90
CA LEU A 10 -23.49 -0.11 -19.46
C LEU A 10 -24.28 1.21 -19.42
N ALA A 11 -23.68 2.29 -18.94
CA ALA A 11 -24.33 3.61 -18.94
C ALA A 11 -24.60 4.13 -20.36
N LEU A 12 -23.66 3.94 -21.28
CA LEU A 12 -23.82 4.34 -22.69
C LEU A 12 -24.90 3.52 -23.39
N ILE A 13 -24.92 2.20 -23.20
CA ILE A 13 -25.97 1.30 -23.74
C ILE A 13 -27.32 1.69 -23.14
N ALA A 14 -27.42 1.89 -21.84
CA ALA A 14 -28.65 2.29 -21.18
C ALA A 14 -29.19 3.64 -21.73
N GLY A 15 -28.30 4.65 -21.85
CA GLY A 15 -28.68 5.95 -22.42
C GLY A 15 -29.23 5.85 -23.84
N ILE A 16 -28.54 5.13 -24.72
CA ILE A 16 -28.98 4.96 -26.12
C ILE A 16 -30.27 4.13 -26.20
N THR A 17 -30.40 3.11 -25.36
CA THR A 17 -31.65 2.31 -25.32
C THR A 17 -32.82 3.19 -24.88
N VAL A 18 -32.69 4.00 -23.84
CA VAL A 18 -33.76 4.91 -23.38
C VAL A 18 -34.14 5.90 -24.46
N VAL A 19 -33.17 6.54 -25.11
CA VAL A 19 -33.42 7.51 -26.19
C VAL A 19 -34.11 6.84 -27.37
N SER A 20 -33.64 5.65 -27.81
CA SER A 20 -34.21 4.91 -28.92
C SER A 20 -35.64 4.45 -28.63
N VAL A 21 -35.90 3.94 -27.43
CA VAL A 21 -37.27 3.52 -27.03
C VAL A 21 -38.20 4.72 -26.99
N ALA A 22 -37.75 5.86 -26.38
CA ALA A 22 -38.54 7.09 -26.33
C ALA A 22 -38.84 7.61 -27.76
N SER A 23 -37.83 7.69 -28.64
CA SER A 23 -38.00 8.13 -30.02
C SER A 23 -38.99 7.24 -30.77
N THR A 24 -38.90 5.90 -30.65
CA THR A 24 -39.83 4.97 -31.26
C THR A 24 -41.22 5.11 -30.72
N TYR A 25 -41.40 5.33 -29.45
CA TYR A 25 -42.69 5.56 -28.84
C TYR A 25 -43.36 6.82 -29.44
N PHE A 26 -42.61 7.92 -29.57
CA PHE A 26 -43.14 9.13 -30.23
C PHE A 26 -43.40 8.94 -31.72
N GLU A 27 -42.54 8.22 -32.45
CA GLU A 27 -42.75 7.88 -33.87
C GLU A 27 -43.97 7.02 -34.07
N MET A 28 -44.20 6.02 -33.20
CA MET A 28 -45.39 5.18 -33.22
C MET A 28 -46.68 6.02 -32.94
N LEU A 29 -46.64 6.93 -31.95
CA LEU A 29 -47.78 7.81 -31.68
C LEU A 29 -48.10 8.70 -32.86
N ALA A 30 -47.07 9.33 -33.45
CA ALA A 30 -47.23 10.18 -34.63
C ALA A 30 -47.82 9.40 -35.83
N ARG A 31 -47.25 8.18 -36.09
CA ARG A 31 -47.73 7.30 -37.17
C ARG A 31 -49.19 6.88 -36.96
N LYS A 32 -49.50 6.48 -35.71
CA LYS A 32 -50.88 6.13 -35.35
C LYS A 32 -51.85 7.29 -35.54
N HIS A 33 -51.44 8.51 -35.22
CA HIS A 33 -52.27 9.70 -35.42
C HIS A 33 -52.50 9.99 -36.90
N VAL A 34 -51.45 9.89 -37.72
CA VAL A 34 -51.54 10.08 -39.18
C VAL A 34 -52.47 9.04 -39.83
N LEU A 35 -52.28 7.75 -39.51
CA LEU A 35 -53.10 6.68 -40.05
C LEU A 35 -54.60 6.81 -39.65
N ARG A 36 -54.85 7.22 -38.41
CA ARG A 36 -56.22 7.50 -37.96
C ARG A 36 -56.86 8.65 -38.72
N HIS A 37 -56.14 9.73 -38.87
CA HIS A 37 -56.63 10.92 -39.58
C HIS A 37 -56.88 10.62 -41.08
N GLU A 38 -55.96 9.86 -41.70
CA GLU A 38 -56.13 9.45 -43.08
C GLU A 38 -57.36 8.55 -43.28
N LEU A 39 -57.60 7.64 -42.32
CA LEU A 39 -58.80 6.79 -42.34
C LEU A 39 -60.11 7.61 -42.19
N GLU A 40 -60.14 8.54 -41.21
CA GLU A 40 -61.27 9.45 -40.99
C GLU A 40 -61.60 10.26 -42.26
N VAL A 41 -60.57 10.89 -42.86
CA VAL A 41 -60.78 11.69 -44.08
C VAL A 41 -61.32 10.84 -45.22
N ARG A 42 -60.81 9.62 -45.39
CA ARG A 42 -61.24 8.68 -46.47
C ARG A 42 -62.68 8.24 -46.24
N THR A 43 -62.99 7.79 -45.01
CA THR A 43 -64.35 7.34 -44.65
C THR A 43 -65.40 8.47 -44.78
N GLY A 44 -65.01 9.68 -44.30
CA GLY A 44 -65.91 10.85 -44.46
C GLY A 44 -66.18 11.26 -45.89
N TRP A 45 -65.15 11.15 -46.74
CA TRP A 45 -65.36 11.38 -48.22
C TRP A 45 -66.28 10.34 -48.86
N LEU A 46 -66.07 9.04 -48.51
CA LEU A 46 -66.95 7.96 -49.00
C LEU A 46 -68.40 8.15 -48.54
N GLY A 47 -68.58 8.47 -47.26
CA GLY A 47 -69.90 8.71 -46.67
C GLY A 47 -70.62 9.93 -47.27
N THR A 48 -69.89 11.05 -47.52
CA THR A 48 -70.42 12.23 -48.17
C THR A 48 -70.88 11.92 -49.62
N ARG A 49 -70.19 11.03 -50.34
CA ARG A 49 -70.58 10.59 -51.69
C ARG A 49 -71.83 9.75 -51.66
N LEU A 50 -72.08 8.98 -50.60
CA LEU A 50 -73.26 8.18 -50.39
C LEU A 50 -74.46 8.97 -49.81
N GLN A 51 -74.24 10.15 -49.26
CA GLN A 51 -75.24 10.96 -48.59
C GLN A 51 -76.50 11.18 -49.39
N PRO A 52 -76.47 11.56 -50.70
CA PRO A 52 -77.67 11.82 -51.48
C PRO A 52 -78.56 10.55 -51.63
N TYR A 53 -77.92 9.37 -51.75
CA TYR A 53 -78.64 8.11 -51.87
C TYR A 53 -79.22 7.67 -50.52
N ALA A 54 -78.52 7.93 -49.40
CA ALA A 54 -78.98 7.63 -48.06
C ALA A 54 -80.15 8.55 -47.64
N GLU A 55 -80.14 9.81 -48.07
CA GLU A 55 -81.27 10.77 -47.87
C GLU A 55 -82.54 10.26 -48.58
N GLN A 56 -82.42 9.68 -49.77
CA GLN A 56 -83.52 9.07 -50.49
C GLN A 56 -84.10 7.81 -49.78
N ALA A 57 -83.17 7.03 -49.12
CA ALA A 57 -83.57 5.87 -48.34
C ALA A 57 -84.42 6.17 -47.13
N LEU A 58 -84.22 7.36 -46.49
CA LEU A 58 -85.00 7.81 -45.32
C LEU A 58 -86.48 7.96 -45.65
N THR A 59 -86.84 8.23 -46.94
CA THR A 59 -88.24 8.47 -47.38
C THR A 59 -88.87 7.25 -48.02
N GLY A 60 -88.05 6.34 -48.57
CA GLY A 60 -88.55 5.23 -49.37
C GLY A 60 -88.08 3.82 -48.98
N GLY A 61 -87.22 3.73 -47.92
CA GLY A 61 -86.60 2.45 -47.58
C GLY A 61 -85.38 2.11 -48.46
N MET A 62 -84.73 0.96 -48.18
CA MET A 62 -83.55 0.48 -48.98
C MET A 62 -83.91 0.20 -50.43
N THR A 63 -83.39 1.04 -51.32
CA THR A 63 -83.59 0.82 -52.76
C THR A 63 -82.53 -0.22 -53.28
N PRO A 64 -82.86 -0.94 -54.39
CA PRO A 64 -81.88 -1.87 -54.97
C PRO A 64 -80.57 -1.26 -55.38
N GLU A 65 -80.56 0.08 -55.66
CA GLU A 65 -79.38 0.84 -56.03
C GLU A 65 -78.44 1.06 -54.84
N ILE A 66 -79.02 1.35 -53.66
CA ILE A 66 -78.23 1.52 -52.42
C ILE A 66 -77.64 0.17 -52.00
N ALA A 67 -78.40 -0.89 -52.07
CA ALA A 67 -77.90 -2.24 -51.76
C ALA A 67 -76.80 -2.72 -52.74
N ALA A 68 -76.91 -2.37 -54.00
CA ALA A 68 -75.91 -2.67 -55.01
C ALA A 68 -74.63 -1.91 -54.77
N LEU A 69 -74.68 -0.59 -54.41
CA LEU A 69 -73.59 0.25 -54.15
C LEU A 69 -72.88 -0.14 -52.81
N ALA A 70 -73.61 -0.52 -51.81
CA ALA A 70 -73.07 -1.04 -50.55
C ALA A 70 -72.30 -2.33 -50.72
N THR A 71 -72.82 -3.22 -51.59
CA THR A 71 -72.22 -4.48 -51.98
C THR A 71 -70.92 -4.25 -52.80
N GLU A 72 -70.96 -3.29 -53.72
CA GLU A 72 -69.80 -2.85 -54.51
C GLU A 72 -68.66 -2.32 -53.62
N LEU A 73 -68.92 -1.41 -52.64
CA LEU A 73 -67.96 -0.91 -51.70
C LEU A 73 -67.35 -2.00 -50.81
N ARG A 74 -68.12 -3.00 -50.41
CA ARG A 74 -67.58 -4.16 -49.69
C ARG A 74 -66.73 -5.05 -50.55
N SER A 75 -67.14 -5.24 -51.83
CA SER A 75 -66.35 -6.10 -52.74
C SER A 75 -64.96 -5.54 -53.01
N HIS A 76 -64.81 -4.23 -52.97
CA HIS A 76 -63.53 -3.54 -53.12
C HIS A 76 -62.78 -3.32 -51.77
N GLN A 77 -63.32 -3.84 -50.68
CA GLN A 77 -62.78 -3.67 -49.32
C GLN A 77 -62.68 -2.19 -48.90
N GLU A 78 -63.48 -1.31 -49.44
CA GLU A 78 -63.52 0.10 -49.15
C GLU A 78 -64.33 0.43 -47.88
N ALA A 79 -65.29 -0.43 -47.49
CA ALA A 79 -66.05 -0.34 -46.25
C ALA A 79 -66.41 -1.69 -45.66
N LEU A 80 -66.45 -1.88 -44.36
CA LEU A 80 -66.98 -3.08 -43.71
C LEU A 80 -68.47 -3.13 -43.70
N GLY A 81 -69.13 -1.99 -43.72
CA GLY A 81 -70.59 -1.91 -43.78
C GLY A 81 -71.07 -0.44 -43.67
N LEU A 82 -72.35 -0.31 -43.89
CA LEU A 82 -73.08 0.94 -43.73
C LEU A 82 -74.38 0.74 -42.95
N ALA A 83 -74.82 1.77 -42.23
CA ALA A 83 -76.10 1.77 -41.55
C ALA A 83 -76.73 3.14 -41.61
N ILE A 84 -78.04 3.21 -41.88
CA ILE A 84 -78.78 4.47 -41.97
C ILE A 84 -79.75 4.51 -40.80
N PHE A 85 -79.71 5.64 -40.08
CA PHE A 85 -80.55 5.89 -38.93
C PHE A 85 -81.45 7.10 -39.13
N ASP A 86 -82.67 7.07 -38.58
CA ASP A 86 -83.60 8.17 -38.60
C ASP A 86 -83.23 9.27 -37.55
N ALA A 87 -84.00 10.36 -37.53
CA ALA A 87 -83.85 11.45 -36.62
C ALA A 87 -83.94 11.06 -35.11
N HIS A 88 -84.54 9.90 -34.84
CA HIS A 88 -84.65 9.36 -33.48
C HIS A 88 -83.55 8.36 -33.13
N GLY A 89 -82.67 8.08 -34.11
CA GLY A 89 -81.56 7.13 -33.95
C GLY A 89 -82.02 5.67 -34.10
N LYS A 90 -83.19 5.44 -34.76
CA LYS A 90 -83.69 4.11 -35.10
C LYS A 90 -83.06 3.68 -36.42
N LEU A 91 -82.55 2.44 -36.50
CA LEU A 91 -82.05 1.86 -37.73
C LEU A 91 -83.11 1.74 -38.77
N VAL A 92 -82.92 2.32 -39.97
CA VAL A 92 -83.81 2.30 -41.12
C VAL A 92 -83.36 1.26 -42.10
N ALA A 93 -82.09 1.20 -42.40
CA ALA A 93 -81.47 0.29 -43.31
C ALA A 93 -80.03 -0.02 -42.94
N SER A 94 -79.53 -1.19 -43.21
CA SER A 94 -78.13 -1.52 -42.99
C SER A 94 -77.65 -2.62 -43.96
N ASP A 95 -76.39 -2.54 -44.31
CA ASP A 95 -75.65 -3.59 -45.01
C ASP A 95 -74.27 -3.77 -44.40
N GLY A 96 -73.95 -4.98 -43.92
CA GLY A 96 -72.69 -5.29 -43.24
C GLY A 96 -72.87 -6.37 -42.17
N PRO A 97 -71.80 -6.72 -41.41
CA PRO A 97 -71.86 -7.75 -40.37
C PRO A 97 -72.84 -7.32 -39.27
N SER A 98 -73.81 -8.17 -38.96
CA SER A 98 -74.87 -7.88 -37.99
C SER A 98 -74.43 -7.69 -36.57
N ASP A 99 -73.32 -8.38 -36.19
CA ASP A 99 -72.67 -8.27 -34.88
C ASP A 99 -72.01 -6.92 -34.68
N ILE A 100 -71.44 -6.33 -35.76
CA ILE A 100 -70.81 -5.00 -35.68
C ILE A 100 -71.91 -3.93 -35.74
N ILE A 101 -72.87 -4.04 -36.63
CA ILE A 101 -73.96 -3.07 -36.73
C ILE A 101 -74.78 -3.01 -35.43
N GLY A 102 -74.99 -4.20 -34.78
CA GLY A 102 -75.65 -4.25 -33.47
C GLY A 102 -74.92 -3.65 -32.30
N SER A 103 -73.63 -3.46 -32.47
CA SER A 103 -72.71 -2.90 -31.43
C SER A 103 -72.45 -1.42 -31.64
N LEU A 104 -72.99 -0.74 -32.64
CA LEU A 104 -72.79 0.66 -32.95
C LEU A 104 -73.13 1.56 -31.74
N LEU A 105 -72.20 2.45 -31.36
CA LEU A 105 -72.42 3.33 -30.24
C LEU A 105 -73.37 4.50 -30.63
N PRO A 106 -74.32 4.83 -29.77
CA PRO A 106 -75.29 5.89 -30.10
C PRO A 106 -74.68 7.32 -30.07
N GLY A 107 -73.42 7.46 -29.60
CA GLY A 107 -72.72 8.75 -29.48
C GLY A 107 -72.54 9.47 -30.82
N PRO A 108 -71.80 8.91 -31.79
CA PRO A 108 -71.56 9.55 -33.08
C PRO A 108 -72.90 9.85 -33.86
N ILE A 109 -73.84 8.95 -33.79
CA ILE A 109 -75.15 9.09 -34.44
C ILE A 109 -75.93 10.31 -33.88
N LYS A 110 -75.97 10.45 -32.55
CA LYS A 110 -76.61 11.55 -31.88
C LYS A 110 -75.93 12.90 -32.20
N VAL A 111 -74.62 12.94 -32.32
CA VAL A 111 -73.88 14.15 -32.68
C VAL A 111 -74.18 14.53 -34.10
N ALA A 112 -74.13 13.59 -35.06
CA ALA A 112 -74.45 13.84 -36.46
C ALA A 112 -75.87 14.37 -36.60
N VAL A 113 -76.88 13.72 -36.00
CA VAL A 113 -78.29 14.14 -36.10
C VAL A 113 -78.57 15.45 -35.39
N LYS A 114 -77.99 15.70 -34.18
CA LYS A 114 -78.31 16.89 -33.37
C LYS A 114 -77.59 18.13 -33.85
N HIS A 115 -76.30 17.99 -34.22
CA HIS A 115 -75.41 19.12 -34.51
C HIS A 115 -75.21 19.32 -36.05
N GLY A 116 -75.57 18.38 -36.84
CA GLY A 116 -75.40 18.46 -38.30
C GLY A 116 -73.93 18.41 -38.76
N THR A 117 -73.11 17.76 -38.00
CA THR A 117 -71.65 17.67 -38.26
C THR A 117 -71.18 16.20 -38.20
N ASN A 118 -70.24 15.86 -39.05
CA ASN A 118 -69.63 14.54 -38.99
C ASN A 118 -69.07 14.20 -37.66
N SER A 119 -69.22 12.97 -37.22
CA SER A 119 -68.65 12.51 -35.94
C SER A 119 -68.04 11.12 -36.10
N SER A 120 -66.78 10.99 -35.81
CA SER A 120 -66.03 9.74 -35.90
C SER A 120 -65.76 9.15 -34.52
N LEU A 121 -65.71 7.82 -34.41
CA LEU A 121 -65.33 7.09 -33.21
C LEU A 121 -64.66 5.80 -33.62
N PHE A 122 -63.50 5.50 -32.98
CA PHE A 122 -62.82 4.23 -33.10
C PHE A 122 -63.34 3.25 -32.05
N SER A 123 -63.98 2.19 -32.50
CA SER A 123 -64.53 1.13 -31.65
C SER A 123 -63.79 -0.18 -31.84
N HIS A 124 -63.90 -1.06 -30.86
CA HIS A 124 -63.28 -2.39 -30.95
C HIS A 124 -64.12 -3.48 -30.27
N THR A 125 -64.09 -4.67 -30.85
CA THR A 125 -64.64 -5.88 -30.23
C THR A 125 -63.63 -7.02 -30.40
N GLY A 126 -63.06 -7.52 -29.31
CA GLY A 126 -61.98 -8.47 -29.39
C GLY A 126 -60.74 -7.85 -30.06
N ASP A 127 -60.20 -8.52 -31.06
CA ASP A 127 -59.01 -8.09 -31.82
C ASP A 127 -59.33 -7.21 -33.05
N GLN A 128 -60.59 -7.07 -33.39
CA GLN A 128 -61.02 -6.24 -34.55
C GLN A 128 -61.27 -4.79 -34.06
N GLN A 129 -60.68 -3.84 -34.75
CA GLN A 129 -60.88 -2.41 -34.54
C GLN A 129 -61.48 -1.79 -35.84
N TRP A 130 -62.47 -0.97 -35.70
CA TRP A 130 -63.03 -0.25 -36.77
C TRP A 130 -63.32 1.21 -36.47
N LEU A 131 -63.44 1.97 -37.58
CA LEU A 131 -63.86 3.37 -37.49
C LEU A 131 -65.36 3.41 -37.76
N GLU A 132 -66.12 4.06 -36.87
CA GLU A 132 -67.50 4.41 -37.03
C GLU A 132 -67.54 5.92 -37.37
N GLU A 133 -67.96 6.28 -38.57
CA GLU A 133 -68.16 7.67 -38.97
C GLU A 133 -69.61 7.92 -39.31
N ALA A 134 -70.21 8.80 -38.48
CA ALA A 134 -71.60 9.19 -38.66
C ALA A 134 -71.67 10.54 -39.41
N ILE A 135 -72.35 10.56 -40.57
CA ILE A 135 -72.52 11.72 -41.42
C ILE A 135 -74.00 12.10 -41.44
N PRO A 136 -74.33 13.38 -41.18
CA PRO A 136 -75.69 13.82 -41.07
C PRO A 136 -76.41 13.76 -42.43
N LEU A 137 -77.68 13.33 -42.40
CA LEU A 137 -78.57 13.31 -43.56
C LEU A 137 -79.65 14.37 -43.47
N HIS A 138 -79.94 15.06 -44.58
CA HIS A 138 -80.88 16.18 -44.60
C HIS A 138 -82.02 15.89 -45.52
N VAL A 139 -83.22 16.17 -45.04
CA VAL A 139 -84.46 16.13 -45.91
C VAL A 139 -85.11 17.54 -45.80
N ASN A 140 -85.26 18.18 -46.91
CA ASN A 140 -85.77 19.58 -47.00
C ASN A 140 -84.95 20.60 -46.16
N GLY A 141 -83.61 20.38 -46.12
CA GLY A 141 -82.67 21.26 -45.40
C GLY A 141 -82.69 21.13 -43.88
N ARG A 142 -83.37 20.14 -43.30
CA ARG A 142 -83.38 19.84 -41.87
C ARG A 142 -82.69 18.47 -41.62
N PRO A 143 -81.92 18.33 -40.54
CA PRO A 143 -81.36 17.02 -40.21
C PRO A 143 -82.48 15.99 -40.02
N ALA A 144 -82.42 14.94 -40.76
CA ALA A 144 -83.45 13.89 -40.81
C ALA A 144 -82.95 12.51 -40.39
N GLY A 145 -81.64 12.34 -40.25
CA GLY A 145 -81.00 11.11 -39.84
C GLY A 145 -79.47 11.16 -39.96
N ALA A 146 -78.83 10.02 -39.94
CA ALA A 146 -77.41 9.88 -40.16
C ALA A 146 -77.10 8.59 -40.90
N ILE A 147 -76.11 8.63 -41.80
CA ILE A 147 -75.46 7.44 -42.34
C ILE A 147 -74.17 7.16 -41.53
N VAL A 148 -74.01 5.94 -41.09
CA VAL A 148 -72.81 5.49 -40.39
C VAL A 148 -72.04 4.59 -41.34
N MET A 149 -70.82 4.94 -41.62
CA MET A 149 -69.85 4.15 -42.36
C MET A 149 -68.98 3.39 -41.42
N LEU A 150 -68.66 2.16 -41.69
CA LEU A 150 -67.79 1.26 -40.94
C LEU A 150 -66.60 0.89 -41.79
N GLU A 151 -65.41 1.13 -41.33
CA GLU A 151 -64.19 0.78 -42.04
C GLU A 151 -63.21 0.04 -41.11
N ASP A 152 -62.45 -0.93 -41.60
CA ASP A 152 -61.49 -1.72 -40.81
C ASP A 152 -60.29 -0.87 -40.45
N ALA A 153 -60.03 -0.78 -39.17
CA ALA A 153 -58.91 -0.05 -38.58
C ALA A 153 -57.89 -1.02 -37.95
N SER A 154 -58.07 -2.35 -38.09
CA SER A 154 -57.21 -3.33 -37.40
C SER A 154 -55.76 -3.30 -37.89
N TYR A 155 -55.52 -2.86 -39.15
CA TYR A 155 -54.16 -2.73 -39.69
C TYR A 155 -53.30 -1.67 -38.99
N ILE A 156 -53.93 -0.69 -38.31
CA ILE A 156 -53.20 0.33 -37.55
C ILE A 156 -52.41 -0.31 -36.39
N ARG A 157 -52.91 -1.40 -35.82
CA ARG A 157 -52.23 -2.16 -34.77
C ARG A 157 -51.07 -2.99 -35.30
N SER A 158 -51.25 -3.63 -36.47
CA SER A 158 -50.19 -4.47 -37.09
C SER A 158 -49.00 -3.63 -37.58
N GLU A 159 -49.23 -2.44 -38.12
CA GLU A 159 -48.18 -1.49 -38.51
C GLU A 159 -47.33 -1.04 -37.31
N ALA A 160 -47.99 -0.85 -36.15
CA ALA A 160 -47.25 -0.50 -34.90
C ALA A 160 -46.30 -1.61 -34.46
N GLY A 161 -46.64 -2.88 -34.71
CA GLY A 161 -45.76 -4.02 -34.39
C GLY A 161 -44.49 -4.06 -35.26
N LEU A 162 -44.59 -3.72 -36.53
CA LEU A 162 -43.43 -3.65 -37.43
C LEU A 162 -42.46 -2.56 -37.06
N VAL A 163 -42.92 -1.43 -36.59
CA VAL A 163 -42.07 -0.32 -36.09
C VAL A 163 -41.25 -0.77 -34.88
N TRP A 164 -41.84 -1.53 -33.95
CA TRP A 164 -41.13 -2.09 -32.81
C TRP A 164 -40.07 -3.11 -33.22
N LEU A 165 -40.34 -3.97 -34.17
CA LEU A 165 -39.40 -4.96 -34.67
C LEU A 165 -38.18 -4.31 -35.35
N GLN A 166 -38.40 -3.28 -36.16
CA GLN A 166 -37.33 -2.50 -36.79
C GLN A 166 -36.47 -1.79 -35.77
N THR A 167 -37.08 -1.23 -34.73
CA THR A 167 -36.38 -0.56 -33.65
C THR A 167 -35.54 -1.53 -32.83
N PHE A 168 -36.04 -2.73 -32.55
CA PHE A 168 -35.29 -3.79 -31.89
C PHE A 168 -33.97 -4.08 -32.64
N TRP A 169 -34.03 -4.26 -33.95
CA TRP A 169 -32.84 -4.52 -34.76
C TRP A 169 -31.89 -3.31 -34.81
N ARG A 170 -32.41 -2.09 -34.85
CA ARG A 170 -31.62 -0.85 -34.78
C ARG A 170 -30.87 -0.74 -33.43
N ILE A 171 -31.54 -1.03 -32.34
CA ILE A 171 -30.90 -1.02 -30.99
C ILE A 171 -29.83 -2.12 -30.93
N ALA A 172 -30.15 -3.34 -31.38
CA ALA A 172 -29.18 -4.45 -31.37
C ALA A 172 -27.92 -4.11 -32.18
N ALA A 173 -28.08 -3.57 -33.39
CA ALA A 173 -26.96 -3.13 -34.22
C ALA A 173 -26.14 -2.00 -33.57
N SER A 174 -26.81 -1.03 -32.95
CA SER A 174 -26.16 0.08 -32.24
C SER A 174 -25.35 -0.40 -31.05
N VAL A 175 -25.86 -1.36 -30.27
CA VAL A 175 -25.14 -1.95 -29.12
C VAL A 175 -23.86 -2.66 -29.58
N VAL A 176 -23.97 -3.47 -30.65
CA VAL A 176 -22.81 -4.16 -31.25
C VAL A 176 -21.76 -3.14 -31.71
N LEU A 177 -22.21 -2.10 -32.44
CA LEU A 177 -21.31 -1.04 -32.93
C LEU A 177 -20.59 -0.30 -31.77
N ILE A 178 -21.32 0.04 -30.71
CA ILE A 178 -20.74 0.72 -29.53
C ILE A 178 -19.72 -0.17 -28.86
N VAL A 179 -20.01 -1.45 -28.67
CA VAL A 179 -19.07 -2.41 -28.07
C VAL A 179 -17.81 -2.51 -28.94
N CYS A 180 -17.95 -2.65 -30.24
CA CYS A 180 -16.83 -2.72 -31.16
C CYS A 180 -16.00 -1.43 -31.18
N VAL A 181 -16.63 -0.27 -31.31
CA VAL A 181 -15.94 1.02 -31.32
C VAL A 181 -15.23 1.27 -29.97
N THR A 182 -15.91 1.00 -28.85
CA THR A 182 -15.30 1.15 -27.52
C THR A 182 -14.13 0.21 -27.32
N PHE A 183 -14.25 -1.04 -27.77
CA PHE A 183 -13.15 -2.02 -27.73
C PHE A 183 -11.96 -1.57 -28.56
N LEU A 184 -12.18 -1.11 -29.79
CA LEU A 184 -11.14 -0.60 -30.68
C LEU A 184 -10.48 0.66 -30.10
N MET A 185 -11.29 1.58 -29.57
CA MET A 185 -10.81 2.80 -28.95
C MET A 185 -9.93 2.53 -27.72
N VAL A 186 -10.39 1.65 -26.83
CA VAL A 186 -9.61 1.21 -25.66
C VAL A 186 -8.33 0.49 -26.08
N ARG A 187 -8.40 -0.38 -27.09
CA ARG A 187 -7.24 -1.11 -27.60
C ARG A 187 -6.20 -0.19 -28.25
N TRP A 188 -6.65 0.81 -29.03
CA TRP A 188 -5.76 1.70 -29.78
C TRP A 188 -5.23 2.87 -28.93
N PHE A 189 -6.09 3.51 -28.17
CA PHE A 189 -5.75 4.74 -27.41
C PHE A 189 -5.25 4.52 -25.99
N LEU A 190 -5.62 3.38 -25.33
CA LEU A 190 -5.14 3.08 -23.98
C LEU A 190 -4.14 1.92 -23.93
N MET A 191 -4.50 0.77 -24.50
CA MET A 191 -3.71 -0.45 -24.28
C MET A 191 -2.38 -0.45 -25.04
N ARG A 192 -2.35 0.03 -26.29
CA ARG A 192 -1.10 0.11 -27.07
C ARG A 192 -0.06 1.08 -26.47
N PRO A 193 -0.42 2.31 -26.08
CA PRO A 193 0.53 3.19 -25.40
C PRO A 193 1.02 2.63 -24.07
N ILE A 194 0.12 2.05 -23.25
CA ILE A 194 0.48 1.47 -21.95
C ILE A 194 1.41 0.25 -22.11
N SER A 195 1.16 -0.62 -23.08
CA SER A 195 2.04 -1.77 -23.32
C SER A 195 3.42 -1.34 -23.82
N ARG A 196 3.51 -0.32 -24.68
CA ARG A 196 4.79 0.25 -25.12
C ARG A 196 5.55 0.92 -23.97
N LEU A 197 4.84 1.61 -23.07
CA LEU A 197 5.42 2.18 -21.86
C LEU A 197 5.94 1.10 -20.89
N ALA A 198 5.18 0.03 -20.71
CA ALA A 198 5.58 -1.11 -19.87
C ALA A 198 6.80 -1.86 -20.44
N GLU A 199 6.87 -2.01 -21.76
CA GLU A 199 8.00 -2.64 -22.44
C GLU A 199 9.26 -1.77 -22.37
N ARG A 200 9.12 -0.45 -22.49
CA ARG A 200 10.22 0.51 -22.25
C ARG A 200 10.74 0.44 -20.82
N LEU A 201 9.87 0.40 -19.83
CA LEU A 201 10.25 0.23 -18.43
C LEU A 201 10.98 -1.10 -18.20
N ARG A 202 10.57 -2.15 -18.92
CA ARG A 202 11.22 -3.47 -18.83
C ARG A 202 12.60 -3.45 -19.46
N LEU A 203 12.78 -2.81 -20.62
CA LEU A 203 14.10 -2.65 -21.28
C LEU A 203 15.06 -1.76 -20.47
N LEU A 204 14.56 -0.67 -19.89
CA LEU A 204 15.33 0.16 -18.96
C LEU A 204 15.75 -0.60 -17.70
N ARG A 205 14.90 -1.50 -17.20
CA ARG A 205 15.22 -2.39 -16.05
C ARG A 205 16.29 -3.41 -16.41
N MET A 206 16.38 -3.83 -17.68
CA MET A 206 17.39 -4.79 -18.18
C MET A 206 18.70 -4.13 -18.57
N GLY A 207 18.85 -2.80 -18.44
CA GLY A 207 20.14 -2.11 -18.65
C GLY A 207 20.46 -1.69 -20.09
N HIS A 208 19.50 -1.73 -21.03
CA HIS A 208 19.74 -1.28 -22.41
C HIS A 208 19.67 0.25 -22.51
N PRO A 209 20.60 0.89 -23.25
CA PRO A 209 20.60 2.34 -23.41
C PRO A 209 19.37 2.82 -24.19
N ALA A 210 18.90 4.01 -23.83
CA ALA A 210 17.69 4.62 -24.40
C ALA A 210 17.92 5.26 -25.80
N ASP A 211 19.13 5.22 -26.33
CA ASP A 211 19.53 5.87 -27.55
C ASP A 211 19.15 5.06 -28.80
N GLY A 212 17.96 5.27 -29.31
CA GLY A 212 17.49 4.64 -30.57
C GLY A 212 15.98 4.55 -30.68
N ILE A 213 15.23 5.21 -29.86
CA ILE A 213 13.77 5.05 -29.79
C ILE A 213 13.06 6.29 -30.33
N ASP A 214 12.45 6.07 -31.49
CA ASP A 214 11.61 6.92 -32.32
C ASP A 214 10.84 8.04 -31.57
N HIS A 215 11.01 9.29 -32.01
CA HIS A 215 10.42 10.53 -31.50
C HIS A 215 8.88 10.66 -31.69
N ARG A 216 8.19 9.63 -32.17
CA ARG A 216 6.76 9.66 -32.54
C ARG A 216 5.75 9.55 -31.39
N VAL A 217 6.13 9.80 -30.13
CA VAL A 217 5.17 9.74 -29.00
C VAL A 217 4.66 11.14 -28.58
N GLU A 218 5.15 12.20 -29.22
CA GLU A 218 4.72 13.58 -28.92
C GLU A 218 3.30 13.92 -29.42
N ASP A 219 2.68 13.07 -30.27
CA ASP A 219 1.39 13.36 -30.89
C ASP A 219 0.14 12.97 -30.05
N LEU A 220 0.30 12.47 -28.84
CA LEU A 220 -0.83 12.08 -27.99
C LEU A 220 -0.95 12.99 -26.77
N ASN A 221 -1.66 14.09 -26.92
CA ASN A 221 -1.90 15.14 -25.90
C ASN A 221 -2.40 14.65 -24.52
N LEU A 222 -2.94 13.44 -24.42
CA LEU A 222 -3.49 12.87 -23.18
C LEU A 222 -2.41 12.29 -22.23
N PHE A 223 -1.24 11.90 -22.75
CA PHE A 223 -0.17 11.26 -21.98
C PHE A 223 1.09 12.12 -21.88
N THR A 224 1.06 13.34 -22.37
CA THR A 224 2.19 14.28 -22.31
C THR A 224 2.70 14.56 -20.89
N PRO A 225 1.84 14.71 -19.85
CA PRO A 225 2.31 14.88 -18.47
C PRO A 225 3.04 13.62 -17.97
N LEU A 226 2.50 12.44 -18.23
CA LEU A 226 3.10 11.17 -17.83
C LEU A 226 4.42 10.88 -18.56
N ALA A 227 4.51 11.27 -19.83
CA ALA A 227 5.73 11.14 -20.64
C ALA A 227 6.84 12.11 -20.15
N ARG A 228 6.48 13.32 -19.70
CA ARG A 228 7.43 14.26 -19.07
C ARG A 228 7.93 13.74 -17.75
N GLU A 229 7.03 13.29 -16.87
CA GLU A 229 7.39 12.69 -15.58
C GLU A 229 8.31 11.48 -15.76
N MET A 230 8.02 10.61 -16.74
CA MET A 230 8.89 9.49 -17.08
C MET A 230 10.23 9.93 -17.65
N LYS A 231 10.31 11.01 -18.43
CA LYS A 231 11.57 11.57 -18.92
C LYS A 231 12.41 12.07 -17.75
N THR A 232 11.81 12.77 -16.80
CA THR A 232 12.47 13.26 -15.57
C THR A 232 12.96 12.09 -14.71
N ILE A 233 12.14 11.05 -14.53
CA ILE A 233 12.54 9.82 -13.81
C ILE A 233 13.67 9.10 -14.56
N THR A 234 13.60 9.03 -15.87
CA THR A 234 14.63 8.37 -16.69
C THR A 234 15.95 9.14 -16.66
N GLU A 235 15.91 10.48 -16.73
CA GLU A 235 17.08 11.35 -16.60
C GLU A 235 17.67 11.28 -15.19
N THR A 236 16.82 11.23 -14.16
CA THR A 236 17.25 11.06 -12.75
C THR A 236 17.85 9.67 -12.54
N LEU A 237 17.27 8.63 -13.13
CA LEU A 237 17.81 7.26 -13.08
C LEU A 237 19.11 7.14 -13.90
N ALA A 238 19.22 7.81 -15.02
CA ALA A 238 20.44 7.85 -15.83
C ALA A 238 21.55 8.62 -15.10
N LYS A 239 21.22 9.75 -14.47
CA LYS A 239 22.16 10.49 -13.59
C LYS A 239 22.57 9.65 -12.37
N ALA A 240 21.63 8.98 -11.73
CA ALA A 240 21.91 8.08 -10.62
C ALA A 240 22.75 6.86 -11.06
N ARG A 241 22.53 6.33 -12.26
CA ARG A 241 23.35 5.25 -12.84
C ARG A 241 24.72 5.74 -13.29
N ALA A 242 24.82 6.93 -13.87
CA ALA A 242 26.10 7.54 -14.22
C ALA A 242 26.92 7.87 -12.96
N ALA A 243 26.28 8.38 -11.92
CA ALA A 243 26.89 8.55 -10.60
C ALA A 243 27.29 7.20 -9.98
N ALA A 244 26.44 6.17 -10.07
CA ALA A 244 26.76 4.83 -9.62
C ALA A 244 27.85 4.15 -10.47
N ALA A 245 27.94 4.42 -11.77
CA ALA A 245 29.00 3.92 -12.64
C ALA A 245 30.31 4.68 -12.43
N ALA A 246 30.26 6.00 -12.22
CA ALA A 246 31.43 6.79 -11.79
C ALA A 246 31.92 6.35 -10.41
N GLU A 247 31.01 6.08 -9.49
CA GLU A 247 31.29 5.49 -8.19
C GLU A 247 31.80 4.05 -8.32
N ALA A 248 31.33 3.25 -9.29
CA ALA A 248 31.84 1.91 -9.58
C ALA A 248 33.27 1.92 -10.17
N SER A 249 33.60 2.90 -11.01
CA SER A 249 34.98 3.04 -11.53
C SER A 249 35.97 3.54 -10.45
N LEU A 250 35.51 4.35 -9.50
CA LEU A 250 36.25 4.70 -8.28
C LEU A 250 36.41 3.49 -7.33
N ARG A 251 35.50 2.51 -7.42
CA ARG A 251 35.46 1.26 -6.64
C ARG A 251 36.50 0.21 -7.08
N GLU A 252 36.83 0.17 -8.37
CA GLU A 252 37.91 -0.67 -8.89
C GLU A 252 39.29 -0.23 -8.37
N ALA A 253 39.41 1.02 -7.92
CA ALA A 253 40.64 1.58 -7.35
C ALA A 253 40.84 1.38 -5.84
N GLY A 254 39.96 0.62 -5.15
CA GLY A 254 40.12 0.28 -3.71
C GLY A 254 39.80 1.40 -2.74
N GLU A 255 39.32 2.57 -3.19
CA GLU A 255 39.10 3.77 -2.35
C GLU A 255 37.72 3.85 -1.65
N ASN A 256 36.83 2.86 -1.79
CA ASN A 256 35.41 3.02 -1.43
C ASN A 256 34.89 2.30 -0.19
N VAL A 257 35.73 1.57 0.52
CA VAL A 257 35.33 1.00 1.79
C VAL A 257 35.49 2.05 2.90
N TRP A 258 34.40 2.34 3.59
CA TRP A 258 34.47 3.20 4.79
C TRP A 258 35.17 2.46 5.90
N THR A 259 36.13 3.14 6.56
CA THR A 259 36.86 2.66 7.75
C THR A 259 36.62 3.62 8.91
N ALA A 260 37.01 3.22 10.10
CA ALA A 260 36.98 4.07 11.28
C ALA A 260 37.81 5.36 11.11
N GLU A 261 38.97 5.26 10.45
CA GLU A 261 39.85 6.38 10.15
C GLU A 261 39.20 7.36 9.17
N ARG A 262 38.60 6.85 8.09
CA ARG A 262 37.88 7.68 7.12
C ARG A 262 36.68 8.38 7.76
N LEU A 263 35.93 7.67 8.60
CA LEU A 263 34.84 8.27 9.38
C LEU A 263 35.36 9.38 10.29
N THR A 264 36.49 9.17 10.96
CA THR A 264 37.13 10.16 11.84
C THR A 264 37.50 11.44 11.07
N VAL A 265 38.07 11.31 9.87
CA VAL A 265 38.41 12.46 9.01
C VAL A 265 37.12 13.18 8.58
N HIS A 266 36.14 12.43 8.09
CA HIS A 266 34.84 12.98 7.65
C HIS A 266 34.11 13.75 8.77
N VAL A 267 34.09 13.19 10.00
CA VAL A 267 33.48 13.84 11.16
C VAL A 267 34.21 15.17 11.47
N ARG A 268 35.54 15.18 11.47
CA ARG A 268 36.32 16.42 11.71
C ARG A 268 36.06 17.49 10.65
N GLU A 269 35.99 17.10 9.39
CA GLU A 269 35.75 18.04 8.27
C GLU A 269 34.31 18.58 8.27
N ARG A 270 33.33 17.72 8.53
CA ARG A 270 31.91 18.08 8.43
C ARG A 270 31.36 18.71 9.70
N ILE A 271 31.75 18.23 10.89
CA ILE A 271 31.19 18.65 12.19
C ILE A 271 32.00 19.80 12.79
N GLY A 272 33.29 19.94 12.42
CA GLY A 272 34.15 21.01 12.89
C GLY A 272 34.36 20.95 14.41
N SER A 273 34.13 22.07 15.10
CA SER A 273 34.28 22.18 16.57
C SER A 273 33.02 21.79 17.37
N SER A 274 31.91 21.38 16.74
CA SER A 274 30.70 20.99 17.46
C SER A 274 30.93 19.69 18.23
N ARG A 275 30.49 19.67 19.49
CA ARG A 275 30.59 18.49 20.34
C ARG A 275 29.39 17.57 20.11
N ILE A 276 29.61 16.25 20.01
CA ILE A 276 28.58 15.24 19.80
C ILE A 276 28.22 14.58 21.12
N PHE A 277 26.93 14.49 21.39
CA PHE A 277 26.35 13.80 22.56
C PHE A 277 25.51 12.61 22.03
N VAL A 278 25.93 11.41 22.39
CA VAL A 278 25.19 10.17 22.07
C VAL A 278 24.41 9.75 23.31
N VAL A 279 23.16 9.33 23.10
CA VAL A 279 22.30 8.83 24.18
C VAL A 279 21.81 7.44 23.82
N SER A 280 22.09 6.45 24.66
CA SER A 280 21.61 5.08 24.48
C SER A 280 21.27 4.42 25.82
N ASN A 281 20.41 3.39 25.77
CA ASN A 281 20.07 2.63 26.97
C ASN A 281 21.25 1.77 27.45
N ARG A 282 22.09 1.27 26.54
CA ARG A 282 23.27 0.46 26.88
C ARG A 282 24.53 1.30 26.84
N GLU A 283 25.37 1.06 27.83
CA GLU A 283 26.72 1.66 27.92
C GLU A 283 27.73 0.87 27.06
N PRO A 284 28.78 1.54 26.54
CA PRO A 284 29.86 0.89 25.79
C PRO A 284 30.85 0.12 26.68
N TYR A 285 30.98 0.48 27.94
CA TYR A 285 31.92 -0.12 28.90
C TYR A 285 31.20 -0.36 30.23
N MET A 286 31.22 -1.61 30.72
CA MET A 286 30.61 -2.02 32.00
C MET A 286 31.67 -2.52 32.96
N HIS A 287 31.56 -2.15 34.23
CA HIS A 287 32.43 -2.66 35.28
C HIS A 287 31.70 -3.71 36.09
N MET A 288 32.20 -4.94 36.01
CA MET A 288 31.61 -6.13 36.61
C MET A 288 32.56 -6.74 37.63
N ARG A 289 32.02 -7.26 38.74
CA ARG A 289 32.82 -8.03 39.69
C ARG A 289 33.01 -9.45 39.18
N GLN A 290 34.27 -9.83 39.00
CA GLN A 290 34.65 -11.23 38.71
C GLN A 290 35.58 -11.72 39.87
N GLY A 291 34.98 -12.51 40.76
CA GLY A 291 35.69 -12.91 42.00
C GLY A 291 35.99 -11.75 42.91
N ARG A 292 37.29 -11.41 43.09
CA ARG A 292 37.74 -10.26 43.89
C ARG A 292 38.14 -9.03 43.07
N GLU A 293 38.14 -9.16 41.74
CA GLU A 293 38.61 -8.09 40.86
C GLU A 293 37.44 -7.43 40.12
N THR A 294 37.61 -6.15 39.86
CA THR A 294 36.68 -5.40 38.96
C THR A 294 37.25 -5.47 37.57
N VAL A 295 36.46 -6.03 36.63
CA VAL A 295 36.83 -6.18 35.21
C VAL A 295 35.95 -5.25 34.37
N CYS A 296 36.60 -4.50 33.47
CA CYS A 296 35.88 -3.75 32.45
C CYS A 296 35.50 -4.67 31.28
N VAL A 297 34.22 -4.77 31.02
CA VAL A 297 33.65 -5.60 29.95
C VAL A 297 33.09 -4.70 28.87
N VAL A 298 33.43 -4.97 27.62
CA VAL A 298 32.79 -4.35 26.42
C VAL A 298 31.63 -5.21 25.96
N PRO A 299 30.37 -4.79 26.13
CA PRO A 299 29.24 -5.55 25.64
C PRO A 299 29.29 -5.64 24.13
N PRO A 300 29.02 -6.81 23.52
CA PRO A 300 28.95 -6.92 22.08
C PRO A 300 27.79 -6.06 21.55
N SER A 301 28.12 -5.03 20.76
CA SER A 301 27.13 -4.09 20.23
C SER A 301 27.62 -3.46 18.93
N GLY A 302 26.89 -3.69 17.83
CA GLY A 302 27.14 -2.99 16.57
C GLY A 302 27.02 -1.46 16.69
N LEU A 303 26.21 -0.98 17.63
CA LEU A 303 26.09 0.45 17.91
C LEU A 303 27.39 1.04 18.47
N VAL A 304 28.05 0.35 19.40
CA VAL A 304 29.34 0.78 19.95
C VAL A 304 30.38 0.87 18.84
N THR A 305 30.48 -0.17 18.01
CA THR A 305 31.41 -0.22 16.87
C THR A 305 31.17 0.93 15.88
N ALA A 306 29.90 1.32 15.65
CA ALA A 306 29.54 2.41 14.74
C ALA A 306 29.90 3.78 15.26
N ILE A 307 29.64 4.04 16.55
CA ILE A 307 29.61 5.40 17.10
C ILE A 307 30.91 5.73 17.85
N GLU A 308 31.59 4.78 18.43
CA GLU A 308 32.81 5.02 19.17
C GLU A 308 33.89 5.77 18.34
N PRO A 309 34.17 5.45 17.08
CA PRO A 309 35.09 6.21 16.24
C PRO A 309 34.71 7.69 16.10
N VAL A 310 33.39 7.98 16.04
CA VAL A 310 32.87 9.35 15.98
C VAL A 310 33.20 10.11 17.27
N LEU A 311 32.87 9.51 18.41
CA LEU A 311 33.13 10.16 19.72
C LEU A 311 34.63 10.34 20.03
N ARG A 312 35.44 9.37 19.62
CA ARG A 312 36.91 9.49 19.71
C ARG A 312 37.45 10.64 18.84
N ALA A 313 36.79 10.92 17.70
CA ALA A 313 37.24 11.96 16.77
C ALA A 313 36.99 13.39 17.28
N CYS A 314 35.92 13.61 18.07
CA CYS A 314 35.45 14.92 18.50
C CYS A 314 35.41 15.12 20.02
N ASP A 315 36.06 14.26 20.79
CA ASP A 315 36.01 14.27 22.27
C ASP A 315 34.56 14.38 22.79
N GLY A 316 33.68 13.53 22.22
CA GLY A 316 32.25 13.55 22.49
C GLY A 316 31.85 13.03 23.87
N VAL A 317 30.54 12.98 24.11
CA VAL A 317 29.97 12.43 25.34
C VAL A 317 29.00 11.31 25.01
N TRP A 318 29.11 10.20 25.71
CA TRP A 318 28.14 9.11 25.67
C TRP A 318 27.34 9.08 26.96
N VAL A 319 26.04 9.37 26.92
CA VAL A 319 25.13 9.28 28.07
C VAL A 319 24.40 7.93 28.00
N ALA A 320 24.57 7.11 29.06
CA ALA A 320 24.00 5.76 29.09
C ALA A 320 23.59 5.33 30.50
N LEU A 321 22.77 4.26 30.59
CA LEU A 321 22.43 3.62 31.85
C LEU A 321 23.65 2.88 32.38
N GLY A 322 24.06 3.16 33.61
CA GLY A 322 25.04 2.35 34.33
C GLY A 322 24.39 1.07 34.85
N SER A 323 24.80 -0.07 34.29
CA SER A 323 24.21 -1.39 34.52
C SER A 323 25.16 -2.42 35.11
N GLY A 324 26.45 -2.12 35.13
CA GLY A 324 27.46 -2.97 35.74
C GLY A 324 27.46 -2.91 37.30
N SER A 325 27.76 -4.05 37.94
CA SER A 325 27.71 -4.17 39.39
C SER A 325 28.68 -3.23 40.14
N GLU A 326 29.76 -2.84 39.44
CA GLU A 326 30.83 -1.98 40.01
C GLU A 326 30.87 -0.59 39.32
N ASP A 327 29.87 -0.27 38.48
CA ASP A 327 29.86 0.99 37.72
C ASP A 327 29.86 2.23 38.58
N LYS A 328 29.16 2.20 39.75
CA LYS A 328 29.08 3.33 40.69
C LYS A 328 30.39 3.67 41.32
N ASP A 329 31.24 2.68 41.53
CA ASP A 329 32.54 2.84 42.17
C ASP A 329 33.64 3.27 41.17
N ASN A 330 33.29 3.30 39.88
CA ASN A 330 34.21 3.62 38.78
C ASN A 330 33.78 4.87 37.98
N VAL A 331 33.23 5.88 38.65
CA VAL A 331 32.90 7.20 38.09
C VAL A 331 33.38 8.32 39.01
N ASP A 332 33.49 9.52 38.45
CA ASP A 332 33.78 10.73 39.22
C ASP A 332 32.55 11.27 39.98
N GLN A 333 32.68 12.41 40.66
CA GLN A 333 31.61 13.08 41.42
C GLN A 333 30.43 13.52 40.53
N ASN A 334 30.63 13.59 39.24
CA ASN A 334 29.62 13.96 38.25
C ASN A 334 29.13 12.73 37.43
N ASP A 335 29.35 11.51 37.95
CA ASP A 335 29.01 10.23 37.30
C ASP A 335 29.67 10.07 35.91
N ARG A 336 30.86 10.61 35.69
CA ARG A 336 31.61 10.57 34.43
C ARG A 336 32.82 9.64 34.55
N LEU A 337 33.16 9.04 33.41
CA LEU A 337 34.35 8.22 33.22
C LEU A 337 34.97 8.54 31.87
N ARG A 338 36.28 8.64 31.79
CA ARG A 338 37.01 8.76 30.52
C ARG A 338 37.26 7.37 29.96
N VAL A 339 36.87 7.17 28.71
CA VAL A 339 36.92 5.87 28.01
C VAL A 339 37.52 6.01 26.60
N PRO A 340 38.05 4.91 25.98
CA PRO A 340 38.32 3.59 26.57
C PRO A 340 39.30 3.60 27.73
N PRO A 341 39.30 2.57 28.59
CA PRO A 341 40.27 2.55 29.75
C PRO A 341 41.73 2.66 29.34
N ASP A 342 42.12 2.02 28.23
CA ASP A 342 43.53 1.96 27.78
C ASP A 342 43.93 3.20 26.95
N ASP A 343 42.99 3.93 26.34
CA ASP A 343 43.27 5.14 25.55
C ASP A 343 42.08 6.15 25.69
N PRO A 344 42.00 6.88 26.82
CA PRO A 344 40.85 7.76 27.10
C PRO A 344 40.70 8.89 26.09
N ARG A 345 39.65 8.83 25.25
CA ARG A 345 39.37 9.76 24.15
C ARG A 345 38.07 10.51 24.23
N TYR A 346 37.07 9.98 24.97
CA TYR A 346 35.77 10.61 25.12
C TYR A 346 35.19 10.36 26.51
N THR A 347 34.07 10.99 26.85
CA THR A 347 33.45 10.90 28.18
C THR A 347 32.25 9.96 28.13
N LEU A 348 32.20 8.99 29.05
CA LEU A 348 31.00 8.22 29.38
C LEU A 348 30.33 8.86 30.60
N ARG A 349 29.10 9.34 30.46
CA ARG A 349 28.24 9.85 31.53
C ARG A 349 27.17 8.79 31.85
N ARG A 350 27.20 8.29 33.09
CA ARG A 350 26.25 7.29 33.55
C ARG A 350 25.02 7.91 34.19
N VAL A 351 23.86 7.32 33.95
CA VAL A 351 22.57 7.65 34.56
C VAL A 351 22.15 6.48 35.45
N TRP A 352 21.65 6.77 36.64
CA TRP A 352 21.26 5.74 37.60
C TRP A 352 19.75 5.65 37.70
N LEU A 353 19.23 4.42 37.59
CA LEU A 353 17.81 4.10 37.75
C LEU A 353 17.64 3.28 39.05
N SER A 354 16.49 3.45 39.70
CA SER A 354 16.04 2.51 40.71
C SER A 354 15.52 1.22 40.03
N ALA A 355 15.46 0.13 40.80
CA ALA A 355 14.91 -1.12 40.30
C ALA A 355 13.43 -0.98 39.83
N GLU A 356 12.66 -0.12 40.51
CA GLU A 356 11.29 0.19 40.13
C GLU A 356 11.21 0.99 38.80
N GLU A 357 12.10 1.99 38.65
CA GLU A 357 12.20 2.76 37.39
C GLU A 357 12.61 1.86 36.22
N GLU A 358 13.59 0.98 36.41
CA GLU A 358 14.05 0.05 35.41
C GLU A 358 12.93 -0.93 35.02
N ALA A 359 12.24 -1.53 35.99
CA ALA A 359 11.14 -2.46 35.75
C ALA A 359 9.99 -1.79 34.97
N GLY A 360 9.57 -0.58 35.36
CA GLY A 360 8.48 0.11 34.66
C GLY A 360 8.88 0.63 33.27
N TYR A 361 10.07 1.24 33.17
CA TYR A 361 10.57 1.83 31.93
C TYR A 361 10.99 0.77 30.92
N TYR A 362 11.93 -0.12 31.33
CA TYR A 362 12.56 -1.07 30.42
C TYR A 362 11.72 -2.33 30.24
N ASP A 363 11.40 -3.07 31.33
CA ASP A 363 10.63 -4.30 31.20
C ASP A 363 9.18 -4.01 30.79
N GLY A 364 8.51 -3.04 31.44
CA GLY A 364 7.11 -2.70 31.22
C GLY A 364 6.88 -1.95 29.92
N PHE A 365 7.06 -0.62 29.90
CA PHE A 365 6.65 0.20 28.78
C PHE A 365 7.41 -0.11 27.49
N ALA A 366 8.75 -0.24 27.58
CA ALA A 366 9.57 -0.51 26.39
C ALA A 366 9.37 -1.93 25.85
N ASN A 367 9.43 -2.97 26.70
CA ASN A 367 9.55 -4.35 26.27
C ASN A 367 8.27 -5.20 26.37
N GLU A 368 7.33 -4.88 27.25
CA GLU A 368 5.98 -5.46 27.24
C GLU A 368 5.00 -4.60 26.40
N GLY A 369 5.27 -3.31 26.21
CA GLY A 369 4.44 -2.39 25.44
C GLY A 369 4.92 -2.18 24.01
N LEU A 370 5.94 -1.34 23.80
CA LEU A 370 6.39 -0.91 22.47
C LEU A 370 7.00 -2.03 21.62
N TRP A 371 7.77 -2.92 22.24
CA TRP A 371 8.44 -4.00 21.51
C TRP A 371 7.45 -4.91 20.75
N PRO A 372 6.45 -5.54 21.40
CA PRO A 372 5.47 -6.37 20.68
C PRO A 372 4.58 -5.55 19.73
N LEU A 373 4.24 -4.30 20.10
CA LEU A 373 3.48 -3.40 19.24
C LEU A 373 4.18 -3.15 17.91
N CYS A 374 5.44 -2.77 17.95
CA CYS A 374 6.20 -2.38 16.77
C CYS A 374 6.59 -3.58 15.90
N HIS A 375 6.81 -4.76 16.49
CA HIS A 375 7.17 -5.96 15.74
C HIS A 375 5.98 -6.72 15.17
N ILE A 376 4.74 -6.39 15.55
CA ILE A 376 3.51 -7.08 15.07
C ILE A 376 3.64 -8.62 15.18
N ALA A 377 4.31 -9.11 16.23
CA ALA A 377 4.62 -10.53 16.40
C ALA A 377 3.47 -11.33 17.02
N HIS A 378 2.24 -10.84 16.91
CA HIS A 378 1.01 -11.41 17.48
C HIS A 378 1.05 -11.64 18.99
N THR A 379 2.04 -11.07 19.68
CA THR A 379 2.08 -10.99 21.16
C THR A 379 1.35 -9.71 21.57
N ARG A 380 0.36 -9.85 22.46
CA ARG A 380 -0.44 -8.71 22.88
C ARG A 380 0.39 -7.69 23.64
N PRO A 381 0.48 -6.42 23.20
CA PRO A 381 1.13 -5.36 23.95
C PRO A 381 0.43 -5.10 25.28
N ILE A 382 1.21 -4.85 26.32
CA ILE A 382 0.69 -4.53 27.65
C ILE A 382 1.10 -3.09 27.98
N PHE A 383 0.09 -2.24 28.23
CA PHE A 383 0.28 -0.85 28.59
C PHE A 383 -0.32 -0.57 29.98
N ARG A 384 0.54 -0.14 30.91
CA ARG A 384 0.15 0.26 32.28
C ARG A 384 0.52 1.72 32.52
N ALA A 385 -0.36 2.48 33.15
CA ALA A 385 -0.10 3.88 33.46
C ALA A 385 1.11 4.08 34.40
N SER A 386 1.41 3.11 35.27
CA SER A 386 2.62 3.10 36.10
C SER A 386 3.89 3.07 35.26
N ASP A 387 3.92 2.21 34.24
CA ASP A 387 5.06 2.00 33.37
C ASP A 387 5.28 3.21 32.47
N TRP A 388 4.20 3.83 31.97
CA TRP A 388 4.24 5.11 31.26
C TRP A 388 4.87 6.22 32.12
N LYS A 389 4.44 6.35 33.36
CA LYS A 389 5.03 7.32 34.29
C LYS A 389 6.53 7.06 34.54
N ALA A 390 6.94 5.79 34.65
CA ALA A 390 8.34 5.42 34.77
C ALA A 390 9.12 5.81 33.49
N TYR A 391 8.56 5.53 32.31
CA TYR A 391 9.13 5.91 31.02
C TYR A 391 9.34 7.44 30.91
N GLN A 392 8.34 8.22 31.31
CA GLN A 392 8.45 9.69 31.34
C GLN A 392 9.56 10.15 32.30
N ARG A 393 9.60 9.62 33.52
CA ARG A 393 10.64 9.99 34.52
C ARG A 393 12.04 9.66 34.04
N VAL A 394 12.22 8.48 33.42
CA VAL A 394 13.53 8.06 32.92
C VAL A 394 13.96 8.94 31.74
N ASN A 395 13.09 9.24 30.80
CA ASN A 395 13.39 10.18 29.71
C ASN A 395 13.78 11.57 30.26
N GLN A 396 13.11 12.04 31.33
CA GLN A 396 13.44 13.30 31.97
C GLN A 396 14.84 13.26 32.66
N LYS A 397 15.19 12.14 33.34
CA LYS A 397 16.52 11.96 33.94
C LYS A 397 17.63 11.98 32.89
N PHE A 398 17.45 11.28 31.79
CA PHE A 398 18.40 11.30 30.68
C PHE A 398 18.50 12.68 30.03
N ALA A 399 17.38 13.39 29.87
CA ALA A 399 17.38 14.75 29.35
C ALA A 399 18.20 15.68 30.27
N GLN A 400 18.02 15.59 31.60
CA GLN A 400 18.77 16.37 32.55
C GLN A 400 20.29 16.12 32.48
N ALA A 401 20.67 14.83 32.36
CA ALA A 401 22.09 14.47 32.21
C ALA A 401 22.68 15.02 30.89
N VAL A 402 21.96 14.92 29.81
CA VAL A 402 22.39 15.46 28.48
C VAL A 402 22.49 16.99 28.54
N LEU A 403 21.50 17.67 29.13
CA LEU A 403 21.50 19.14 29.26
C LEU A 403 22.65 19.66 30.10
N GLN A 404 23.00 18.96 31.21
CA GLN A 404 24.16 19.27 32.01
C GLN A 404 25.46 19.14 31.21
N GLU A 405 25.59 18.09 30.40
CA GLU A 405 26.79 17.89 29.59
C GLU A 405 26.91 18.90 28.43
N MET A 406 25.81 19.50 28.01
CA MET A 406 25.76 20.48 26.90
C MET A 406 25.87 21.93 27.36
N GLU A 407 25.93 22.22 28.67
CA GLU A 407 25.79 23.58 29.20
C GLU A 407 26.75 24.58 28.52
N ASP A 408 28.01 24.20 28.34
CA ASP A 408 29.06 25.04 27.71
C ASP A 408 29.16 24.87 26.17
N SER A 409 28.32 24.07 25.57
CA SER A 409 28.39 23.77 24.12
C SER A 409 27.51 24.70 23.32
N GLN A 410 28.02 25.26 22.23
CA GLN A 410 27.23 25.99 21.23
C GLN A 410 26.82 25.06 20.07
N ASN A 411 25.56 25.14 19.64
CA ASN A 411 25.00 24.29 18.58
C ASN A 411 25.37 22.79 18.77
N PRO A 412 25.06 22.19 19.94
CA PRO A 412 25.45 20.82 20.23
C PRO A 412 24.69 19.85 19.33
N ILE A 413 25.34 18.74 18.91
CA ILE A 413 24.76 17.67 18.14
C ILE A 413 24.38 16.54 19.09
N VAL A 414 23.10 16.19 19.17
CA VAL A 414 22.59 15.11 20.01
C VAL A 414 22.07 13.96 19.15
N PHE A 415 22.64 12.77 19.33
CA PHE A 415 22.25 11.58 18.60
C PHE A 415 21.64 10.53 19.54
N VAL A 416 20.31 10.51 19.58
CA VAL A 416 19.51 9.63 20.44
C VAL A 416 19.32 8.26 19.78
N GLN A 417 19.44 7.20 20.57
CA GLN A 417 19.34 5.83 20.08
C GLN A 417 18.11 5.13 20.65
N ASP A 418 17.26 4.70 19.72
CA ASP A 418 16.21 3.69 19.89
C ASP A 418 14.95 4.14 20.66
N TYR A 419 13.94 3.27 20.64
CA TYR A 419 12.58 3.46 21.17
C TYR A 419 12.50 3.70 22.67
N HIS A 420 13.59 3.54 23.37
CA HIS A 420 13.68 3.85 24.80
C HIS A 420 13.52 5.35 25.12
N PHE A 421 13.79 6.20 24.15
CA PHE A 421 13.92 7.64 24.34
C PHE A 421 13.05 8.47 23.41
N ALA A 422 11.82 8.01 23.12
CA ALA A 422 10.91 8.71 22.21
C ALA A 422 10.53 10.13 22.67
N LEU A 423 10.58 10.42 23.99
CA LEU A 423 10.25 11.74 24.52
C LEU A 423 11.47 12.69 24.61
N LEU A 424 12.66 12.13 24.53
CA LEU A 424 13.91 12.87 24.77
C LEU A 424 14.14 14.01 23.75
N PRO A 425 13.91 13.84 22.44
CA PRO A 425 14.17 14.89 21.47
C PRO A 425 13.40 16.18 21.77
N ARG A 426 12.11 16.07 22.09
CA ARG A 426 11.29 17.24 22.43
C ARG A 426 11.75 17.93 23.73
N ILE A 427 12.12 17.16 24.75
CA ILE A 427 12.59 17.70 26.04
C ILE A 427 13.88 18.50 25.82
N ILE A 428 14.81 17.95 25.04
CA ILE A 428 16.07 18.62 24.71
C ILE A 428 15.83 19.90 23.92
N LYS A 429 15.03 19.78 22.83
CA LYS A 429 14.76 20.89 21.92
C LYS A 429 14.02 22.06 22.60
N ALA A 430 13.14 21.75 23.55
CA ALA A 430 12.46 22.76 24.35
C ALA A 430 13.41 23.54 25.28
N ALA A 431 14.43 22.88 25.84
CA ALA A 431 15.41 23.52 26.72
C ALA A 431 16.56 24.19 25.91
N ARG A 432 16.96 23.62 24.80
CA ARG A 432 18.04 24.05 23.91
C ARG A 432 17.57 24.05 22.45
N PRO A 433 16.90 25.12 22.01
CA PRO A 433 16.43 25.25 20.63
C PRO A 433 17.55 25.23 19.57
N ASP A 434 18.78 25.63 19.99
CA ASP A 434 20.01 25.60 19.17
C ASP A 434 20.59 24.19 18.97
N ALA A 435 20.16 23.21 19.77
CA ALA A 435 20.66 21.84 19.64
C ALA A 435 20.16 21.16 18.34
N HIS A 436 21.06 20.43 17.68
CA HIS A 436 20.72 19.58 16.53
C HIS A 436 20.45 18.17 17.02
N VAL A 437 19.19 17.74 16.99
CA VAL A 437 18.76 16.49 17.57
C VAL A 437 18.36 15.49 16.49
N ALA A 438 19.07 14.36 16.43
CA ALA A 438 18.65 13.19 15.66
C ALA A 438 18.23 12.06 16.59
N ILE A 439 17.24 11.31 16.21
CA ILE A 439 16.90 10.02 16.83
C ILE A 439 16.89 8.92 15.77
N PHE A 440 17.53 7.80 16.09
CA PHE A 440 17.49 6.60 15.28
C PHE A 440 16.63 5.53 15.95
N TRP A 441 15.58 5.10 15.27
CA TRP A 441 14.64 4.10 15.74
C TRP A 441 14.99 2.73 15.17
N HIS A 442 15.53 1.83 16.01
CA HIS A 442 16.09 0.55 15.57
C HIS A 442 15.08 -0.58 15.36
N ILE A 443 13.86 -0.44 15.87
CA ILE A 443 12.82 -1.43 15.70
C ILE A 443 11.89 -1.07 14.52
N PRO A 444 11.07 -1.99 14.00
CA PRO A 444 10.11 -1.63 12.97
C PRO A 444 9.16 -0.53 13.42
N TRP A 445 8.67 0.30 12.49
CA TRP A 445 7.51 1.15 12.75
C TRP A 445 6.29 0.51 12.08
N PRO A 446 5.25 0.14 12.85
CA PRO A 446 4.06 -0.54 12.33
C PRO A 446 3.17 0.42 11.55
N ASN A 447 2.10 -0.10 10.92
CA ASN A 447 1.09 0.74 10.32
C ASN A 447 0.31 1.54 11.39
N PRO A 448 -0.41 2.61 11.00
CA PRO A 448 -1.14 3.48 11.93
C PRO A 448 -2.19 2.75 12.77
N GLU A 449 -2.86 1.72 12.23
CA GLU A 449 -3.86 0.93 12.96
C GLU A 449 -3.22 0.17 14.13
N ALA A 450 -2.10 -0.48 13.87
CA ALA A 450 -1.38 -1.21 14.91
C ALA A 450 -0.81 -0.26 15.97
N PHE A 451 -0.19 0.87 15.55
CA PHE A 451 0.37 1.84 16.49
C PHE A 451 -0.71 2.51 17.34
N GLY A 452 -1.93 2.64 16.79
CA GLY A 452 -3.12 3.18 17.48
C GLY A 452 -3.54 2.41 18.74
N ILE A 453 -3.01 1.20 18.97
CA ILE A 453 -3.23 0.44 20.21
C ILE A 453 -2.55 1.13 21.41
N CYS A 454 -1.46 1.90 21.18
CA CYS A 454 -0.75 2.61 22.24
C CYS A 454 -1.61 3.75 22.80
N PRO A 455 -1.95 3.75 24.11
CA PRO A 455 -2.75 4.82 24.70
C PRO A 455 -2.09 6.21 24.63
N TRP A 456 -0.76 6.25 24.61
CA TRP A 456 0.05 7.48 24.60
C TRP A 456 0.72 7.73 23.26
N GLN A 457 0.04 7.33 22.15
CA GLN A 457 0.56 7.47 20.80
C GLN A 457 0.86 8.93 20.44
N ALA A 458 -0.02 9.87 20.84
CA ALA A 458 0.16 11.29 20.55
C ALA A 458 1.40 11.86 21.25
N GLU A 459 1.57 11.56 22.53
CA GLU A 459 2.72 12.01 23.32
C GLU A 459 4.05 11.45 22.83
N LEU A 460 4.06 10.18 22.37
CA LEU A 460 5.25 9.57 21.78
C LEU A 460 5.60 10.26 20.44
N LEU A 461 4.63 10.50 19.58
CA LEU A 461 4.83 11.20 18.30
C LEU A 461 5.28 12.64 18.51
N GLU A 462 4.66 13.37 19.45
CA GLU A 462 5.07 14.72 19.82
C GLU A 462 6.50 14.74 20.35
N GLY A 463 6.89 13.71 21.10
CA GLY A 463 8.26 13.55 21.61
C GLY A 463 9.27 13.37 20.48
N LEU A 464 8.97 12.46 19.55
CA LEU A 464 9.79 12.16 18.37
C LEU A 464 9.91 13.37 17.41
N LEU A 465 8.82 14.08 17.17
CA LEU A 465 8.79 15.28 16.31
C LEU A 465 9.50 16.50 16.91
N GLY A 466 10.10 16.36 18.09
CA GLY A 466 11.09 17.30 18.62
C GLY A 466 12.48 17.15 17.98
N ALA A 467 12.73 16.06 17.26
CA ALA A 467 13.98 15.87 16.52
C ALA A 467 14.01 16.63 15.21
N ASP A 468 15.21 17.06 14.76
CA ASP A 468 15.43 17.60 13.42
C ASP A 468 15.47 16.47 12.37
N LEU A 469 15.97 15.28 12.79
CA LEU A 469 16.08 14.09 11.95
C LEU A 469 15.62 12.84 12.69
N ILE A 470 14.73 12.08 12.06
CA ILE A 470 14.36 10.72 12.51
C ILE A 470 14.84 9.71 11.48
N GLY A 471 15.68 8.77 11.93
CA GLY A 471 16.19 7.68 11.11
C GLY A 471 15.44 6.36 11.36
N PHE A 472 15.08 5.67 10.30
CA PHE A 472 14.62 4.29 10.29
C PHE A 472 15.51 3.43 9.43
N HIS A 473 15.34 2.11 9.43
CA HIS A 473 16.15 1.24 8.59
C HIS A 473 15.73 1.22 7.11
N ILE A 474 14.43 1.25 6.84
CA ILE A 474 13.87 1.05 5.49
C ILE A 474 12.78 2.08 5.17
N PRO A 475 12.55 2.39 3.88
CA PRO A 475 11.53 3.37 3.47
C PRO A 475 10.11 3.04 3.95
N LEU A 476 9.76 1.75 4.09
CA LEU A 476 8.45 1.33 4.60
C LEU A 476 8.18 1.90 6.00
N HIS A 477 9.17 1.86 6.89
CA HIS A 477 9.01 2.38 8.26
C HIS A 477 8.89 3.91 8.27
N CYS A 478 9.59 4.60 7.37
CA CYS A 478 9.44 6.06 7.19
C CYS A 478 8.01 6.42 6.76
N ASN A 479 7.48 5.70 5.77
CA ASN A 479 6.12 5.92 5.27
C ASN A 479 5.07 5.63 6.35
N ASN A 480 5.19 4.51 7.05
CA ASN A 480 4.29 4.16 8.15
C ASN A 480 4.32 5.20 9.27
N PHE A 481 5.50 5.75 9.58
CA PHE A 481 5.65 6.82 10.57
C PHE A 481 4.91 8.09 10.13
N LEU A 482 5.12 8.54 8.89
CA LEU A 482 4.43 9.70 8.33
C LEU A 482 2.91 9.51 8.30
N ASP A 483 2.43 8.31 7.93
CA ASP A 483 1.01 7.96 7.96
C ASP A 483 0.44 8.00 9.39
N THR A 484 1.24 7.55 10.36
CA THR A 484 0.84 7.59 11.78
C THR A 484 0.75 9.04 12.29
N VAL A 485 1.73 9.88 11.94
CA VAL A 485 1.75 11.31 12.30
C VAL A 485 0.55 12.05 11.72
N ASP A 486 0.28 11.84 10.43
CA ASP A 486 -0.84 12.45 9.71
C ASP A 486 -2.18 12.10 10.37
N ARG A 487 -2.35 10.81 10.71
CA ARG A 487 -3.60 10.31 11.30
C ARG A 487 -3.82 10.76 12.75
N VAL A 488 -2.75 10.87 13.54
CA VAL A 488 -2.87 11.07 15.01
C VAL A 488 -2.77 12.55 15.39
N LEU A 489 -1.91 13.33 14.72
CA LEU A 489 -1.54 14.67 15.18
C LEU A 489 -2.07 15.81 14.30
N GLU A 490 -2.80 15.53 13.23
CA GLU A 490 -3.24 16.55 12.25
C GLU A 490 -2.09 17.48 11.83
N SER A 491 -0.91 16.90 11.61
CA SER A 491 0.31 17.60 11.25
C SER A 491 0.41 17.75 9.75
N ARG A 492 1.07 18.81 9.27
CA ARG A 492 1.38 18.93 7.85
C ARG A 492 2.52 17.97 7.49
N THR A 493 2.20 16.90 6.80
CA THR A 493 3.17 15.93 6.26
C THR A 493 3.45 16.23 4.79
N ASP A 494 4.73 16.18 4.42
CA ASP A 494 5.18 16.26 3.02
C ASP A 494 5.86 14.93 2.67
N ARG A 495 5.21 14.16 1.79
CA ARG A 495 5.69 12.83 1.39
C ARG A 495 6.79 12.89 0.33
N GLU A 496 6.86 13.96 -0.44
CA GLU A 496 7.89 14.15 -1.45
C GLU A 496 9.25 14.41 -0.80
N HIS A 497 9.26 15.29 0.22
CA HIS A 497 10.47 15.62 0.97
C HIS A 497 10.62 14.78 2.24
N THR A 498 9.68 13.87 2.51
CA THR A 498 9.65 13.02 3.72
C THR A 498 9.81 13.83 5.01
N THR A 499 9.01 14.89 5.15
CA THR A 499 9.04 15.77 6.33
C THR A 499 7.68 15.85 7.02
N ALA A 500 7.71 16.10 8.32
CA ALA A 500 6.54 16.43 9.13
C ALA A 500 6.75 17.78 9.83
N ARG A 501 5.77 18.68 9.70
CA ARG A 501 5.84 20.00 10.34
C ARG A 501 4.80 20.13 11.45
N ARG A 502 5.27 20.39 12.66
CA ARG A 502 4.42 20.54 13.84
C ARG A 502 4.91 21.70 14.72
N HIS A 503 4.00 22.56 15.21
CA HIS A 503 4.31 23.72 16.07
C HIS A 503 5.46 24.61 15.53
N GLY A 504 5.54 24.78 14.22
CA GLY A 504 6.60 25.58 13.58
C GLY A 504 7.93 24.86 13.36
N HIS A 505 8.13 23.69 13.97
CA HIS A 505 9.30 22.84 13.78
C HIS A 505 9.10 21.87 12.62
N THR A 506 10.14 21.62 11.84
CA THR A 506 10.15 20.65 10.73
C THR A 506 11.10 19.52 11.08
N THR A 507 10.57 18.30 11.05
CA THR A 507 11.33 17.06 11.26
C THR A 507 11.48 16.36 9.92
N THR A 508 12.70 15.97 9.58
CA THR A 508 13.02 15.15 8.40
C THR A 508 13.04 13.68 8.77
N ILE A 509 12.44 12.82 7.95
CA ILE A 509 12.36 11.38 8.20
C ILE A 509 13.08 10.65 7.06
N ARG A 510 14.16 9.90 7.36
CA ARG A 510 14.98 9.24 6.32
C ARG A 510 15.30 7.78 6.65
N PRO A 511 15.47 6.93 5.62
CA PRO A 511 15.93 5.56 5.81
C PRO A 511 17.45 5.50 5.83
N TYR A 512 18.01 4.87 6.87
CA TYR A 512 19.42 4.57 7.00
C TYR A 512 19.58 3.10 7.42
N PRO A 513 19.81 2.18 6.50
CA PRO A 513 19.98 0.78 6.83
C PRO A 513 21.26 0.56 7.60
N VAL A 514 21.16 0.26 8.91
CA VAL A 514 22.32 -0.02 9.75
C VAL A 514 23.03 -1.29 9.29
N SER A 515 24.35 -1.32 9.44
CA SER A 515 25.18 -2.44 9.00
C SER A 515 26.20 -2.83 10.08
N VAL A 516 27.16 -3.66 9.70
CA VAL A 516 28.19 -4.20 10.57
C VAL A 516 29.57 -3.71 10.17
N ASP A 517 30.52 -3.83 11.08
CA ASP A 517 31.96 -3.64 10.79
C ASP A 517 32.47 -4.86 10.02
N ILE A 518 33.24 -4.60 8.99
CA ILE A 518 33.97 -5.62 8.25
C ILE A 518 35.45 -5.24 8.25
N ASP A 519 36.28 -6.19 8.60
CA ASP A 519 37.75 -6.07 8.44
C ASP A 519 38.15 -6.41 7.00
N PRO A 520 38.40 -5.41 6.13
CA PRO A 520 38.75 -5.67 4.74
C PRO A 520 40.12 -6.33 4.59
N ALA A 521 41.00 -6.11 5.54
CA ALA A 521 42.40 -6.59 5.51
C ALA A 521 42.58 -7.98 6.14
N GLY A 522 41.55 -8.52 6.79
CA GLY A 522 41.65 -9.78 7.51
C GLY A 522 42.65 -9.74 8.68
N THR A 523 42.90 -8.52 9.20
CA THR A 523 43.89 -8.31 10.27
C THR A 523 43.45 -8.90 11.60
N ARG A 524 42.13 -9.12 11.75
CA ARG A 524 41.52 -9.77 12.93
C ARG A 524 41.45 -11.31 12.76
N ARG A 525 42.23 -11.89 11.85
CA ARG A 525 42.32 -13.35 11.76
C ARG A 525 42.88 -13.90 13.06
N ASP A 526 42.07 -14.73 13.71
CA ASP A 526 42.60 -15.66 14.68
C ASP A 526 43.22 -16.85 13.91
N PRO A 527 44.58 -17.01 13.92
CA PRO A 527 45.24 -18.14 13.26
C PRO A 527 44.91 -19.51 13.90
N GLY A 528 44.26 -19.48 15.08
CA GLY A 528 43.91 -20.65 15.88
C GLY A 528 42.41 -20.99 15.89
N GLY A 529 41.58 -20.37 15.01
CA GLY A 529 40.14 -20.60 14.98
C GLY A 529 39.80 -22.09 14.82
N LYS A 530 38.92 -22.60 15.71
CA LYS A 530 38.49 -24.02 15.70
C LYS A 530 37.79 -24.35 14.40
N SER A 531 38.13 -25.52 13.85
CA SER A 531 37.40 -26.08 12.71
C SER A 531 35.99 -26.50 13.10
N ARG A 532 35.09 -26.64 12.11
CA ARG A 532 33.72 -27.15 12.31
C ARG A 532 33.71 -28.46 13.11
N ASP A 533 34.57 -29.39 12.75
CA ASP A 533 34.61 -30.70 13.39
C ASP A 533 35.09 -30.62 14.85
N GLU A 534 35.96 -29.68 15.19
CA GLU A 534 36.37 -29.43 16.56
C GLU A 534 35.23 -28.80 17.40
N LEU A 535 34.51 -27.83 16.84
CA LEU A 535 33.34 -27.23 17.49
C LEU A 535 32.25 -28.25 17.76
N LEU A 536 31.93 -29.08 16.79
CA LEU A 536 30.91 -30.11 16.94
C LEU A 536 31.34 -31.21 17.91
N ARG A 537 32.61 -31.62 17.88
CA ARG A 537 33.16 -32.62 18.84
C ARG A 537 33.08 -32.12 20.29
N GLU A 538 33.38 -30.87 20.56
CA GLU A 538 33.22 -30.26 21.90
C GLU A 538 31.79 -30.35 22.42
N LEU A 539 30.82 -30.34 21.52
CA LEU A 539 29.38 -30.47 21.84
C LEU A 539 28.90 -31.95 21.75
N GLY A 540 29.83 -32.91 21.58
CA GLY A 540 29.48 -34.31 21.48
C GLY A 540 28.71 -34.68 20.20
N ALA A 541 28.94 -33.96 19.11
CA ALA A 541 28.21 -34.13 17.85
C ALA A 541 29.14 -34.29 16.65
N ARG A 542 28.59 -34.83 15.57
CA ARG A 542 29.20 -34.90 14.24
C ARG A 542 28.17 -34.61 13.18
N ALA A 543 28.51 -33.86 12.15
CA ALA A 543 27.67 -33.61 10.99
C ALA A 543 28.50 -33.26 9.77
N GLU A 544 28.03 -33.68 8.58
CA GLU A 544 28.62 -33.29 7.31
C GLU A 544 28.26 -31.81 6.97
N VAL A 545 27.05 -31.39 7.33
CA VAL A 545 26.51 -30.07 7.05
C VAL A 545 26.04 -29.43 8.33
N LEU A 546 26.39 -28.15 8.52
CA LEU A 546 26.03 -27.35 9.65
C LEU A 546 25.07 -26.22 9.25
N ILE A 547 23.87 -26.25 9.80
CA ILE A 547 22.90 -25.13 9.73
C ILE A 547 22.99 -24.32 11.02
N LEU A 548 23.05 -23.01 10.92
CA LEU A 548 23.21 -22.12 12.07
C LEU A 548 22.05 -21.14 12.22
N GLY A 549 21.53 -21.03 13.42
CA GLY A 549 20.69 -19.92 13.87
C GLY A 549 21.37 -19.20 15.02
N VAL A 550 21.42 -17.88 14.97
CA VAL A 550 21.98 -17.04 16.05
C VAL A 550 20.99 -15.95 16.40
N ASP A 551 20.48 -15.97 17.61
CA ASP A 551 19.50 -14.98 18.08
C ASP A 551 19.60 -14.76 19.59
N ARG A 552 18.98 -13.69 20.07
CA ARG A 552 18.54 -13.65 21.45
C ARG A 552 17.30 -14.53 21.58
N MET A 553 17.07 -15.08 22.77
CA MET A 553 15.81 -15.78 23.08
C MET A 553 14.66 -14.77 23.10
N ASP A 554 14.08 -14.53 21.91
CA ASP A 554 13.07 -13.51 21.66
C ASP A 554 12.03 -14.03 20.67
N TYR A 555 10.76 -13.90 21.00
CA TYR A 555 9.65 -14.42 20.18
C TYR A 555 9.57 -13.79 18.78
N THR A 556 10.16 -12.60 18.58
CA THR A 556 10.21 -11.97 17.26
C THR A 556 11.16 -12.65 16.29
N LYS A 557 12.04 -13.54 16.79
CA LYS A 557 13.12 -14.15 15.99
C LYS A 557 12.71 -15.43 15.26
N GLY A 558 11.49 -15.94 15.49
CA GLY A 558 10.97 -17.11 14.80
C GLY A 558 11.80 -18.38 15.04
N ILE A 559 12.31 -18.56 16.28
CA ILE A 559 13.12 -19.74 16.64
C ILE A 559 12.25 -20.99 16.62
N VAL A 560 11.01 -20.90 17.08
CA VAL A 560 10.05 -22.01 17.08
C VAL A 560 9.73 -22.45 15.66
N GLU A 561 9.40 -21.49 14.79
CA GLU A 561 9.11 -21.71 13.37
C GLU A 561 10.31 -22.30 12.63
N ARG A 562 11.52 -21.86 12.96
CA ARG A 562 12.78 -22.41 12.44
C ARG A 562 12.96 -23.88 12.81
N LEU A 563 12.72 -24.24 14.08
CA LEU A 563 12.79 -25.61 14.56
C LEU A 563 11.70 -26.48 13.92
N MET A 564 10.48 -25.96 13.75
CA MET A 564 9.41 -26.67 13.03
C MET A 564 9.80 -26.95 11.57
N ALA A 565 10.36 -25.97 10.90
CA ALA A 565 10.82 -26.14 9.51
C ALA A 565 11.98 -27.15 9.40
N PHE A 566 12.89 -27.17 10.37
CA PHE A 566 13.94 -28.17 10.41
C PHE A 566 13.41 -29.59 10.71
N GLU A 567 12.41 -29.71 11.61
CA GLU A 567 11.70 -30.97 11.84
C GLU A 567 11.05 -31.47 10.54
N ARG A 568 10.36 -30.58 9.83
CA ARG A 568 9.71 -30.88 8.56
C ARG A 568 10.72 -31.33 7.48
N LEU A 569 11.86 -30.68 7.39
CA LEU A 569 12.96 -31.10 6.51
C LEU A 569 13.35 -32.56 6.78
N LEU A 570 13.52 -32.95 8.06
CA LEU A 570 13.91 -34.30 8.42
C LEU A 570 12.79 -35.35 8.17
N GLU A 571 11.52 -34.91 8.16
CA GLU A 571 10.38 -35.73 7.80
C GLU A 571 10.33 -36.01 6.30
N GLU A 572 10.34 -34.95 5.50
CA GLU A 572 10.12 -35.00 4.05
C GLU A 572 11.35 -35.42 3.25
N HIS A 573 12.55 -35.14 3.78
CA HIS A 573 13.80 -35.48 3.16
C HIS A 573 14.68 -36.35 4.09
N PRO A 574 14.35 -37.65 4.31
CA PRO A 574 15.01 -38.51 5.27
C PRO A 574 16.50 -38.70 5.02
N TYR A 575 17.00 -38.49 3.81
CA TYR A 575 18.41 -38.61 3.47
C TYR A 575 19.29 -37.50 4.10
N HIS A 576 18.70 -36.42 4.64
CA HIS A 576 19.42 -35.45 5.45
C HIS A 576 19.66 -35.89 6.90
N ARG A 577 18.96 -36.95 7.36
CA ARG A 577 19.18 -37.50 8.70
C ARG A 577 20.61 -38.02 8.80
N GLU A 578 21.19 -37.85 9.97
CA GLU A 578 22.59 -38.18 10.31
C GLU A 578 23.67 -37.36 9.55
N ARG A 579 23.26 -36.51 8.57
CA ARG A 579 24.17 -35.68 7.79
C ARG A 579 24.12 -34.21 8.19
N VAL A 580 22.94 -33.69 8.57
CA VAL A 580 22.70 -32.26 8.83
C VAL A 580 22.44 -32.05 10.31
N THR A 581 23.20 -31.18 10.95
CA THR A 581 22.90 -30.70 12.32
C THR A 581 22.61 -29.23 12.32
N MET A 582 21.54 -28.84 13.04
CA MET A 582 21.22 -27.43 13.31
C MET A 582 21.83 -27.03 14.66
N VAL A 583 22.65 -25.99 14.68
CA VAL A 583 23.07 -25.30 15.89
C VAL A 583 22.26 -24.02 16.07
N GLN A 584 21.54 -23.94 17.18
CA GLN A 584 20.81 -22.73 17.57
C GLN A 584 21.51 -22.09 18.78
N VAL A 585 22.16 -20.96 18.54
CA VAL A 585 22.64 -20.08 19.60
C VAL A 585 21.47 -19.16 19.99
N ALA A 586 21.03 -19.24 21.24
CA ALA A 586 19.87 -18.51 21.75
C ALA A 586 20.23 -17.84 23.10
N ALA A 587 20.87 -16.67 23.00
CA ALA A 587 21.30 -15.93 24.22
C ALA A 587 20.09 -15.52 25.07
N PRO A 588 20.09 -15.77 26.39
CA PRO A 588 19.00 -15.36 27.27
C PRO A 588 18.73 -13.85 27.18
N SER A 589 17.46 -13.48 27.15
CA SER A 589 17.01 -12.10 27.05
C SER A 589 15.75 -11.88 27.87
N ARG A 590 15.64 -10.74 28.55
CA ARG A 590 14.42 -10.29 29.24
C ARG A 590 13.76 -11.37 30.10
N THR A 591 14.56 -12.10 30.87
CA THR A 591 14.17 -13.29 31.63
C THR A 591 13.14 -13.03 32.71
N ARG A 592 12.86 -11.77 33.05
CA ARG A 592 11.79 -11.37 33.99
C ARG A 592 10.40 -11.29 33.34
N ILE A 593 10.32 -11.24 32.00
CA ILE A 593 9.07 -11.09 31.26
C ILE A 593 8.47 -12.47 30.97
N PRO A 594 7.21 -12.76 31.33
CA PRO A 594 6.62 -14.09 31.22
C PRO A 594 6.66 -14.67 29.81
N SER A 595 6.35 -13.88 28.76
CA SER A 595 6.37 -14.33 27.36
C SER A 595 7.73 -14.87 26.90
N TYR A 596 8.83 -14.34 27.45
CA TYR A 596 10.19 -14.83 27.17
C TYR A 596 10.52 -16.13 27.92
N VAL A 597 9.98 -16.30 29.15
CA VAL A 597 10.09 -17.55 29.89
C VAL A 597 9.35 -18.68 29.18
N ASP A 598 8.14 -18.40 28.70
CA ASP A 598 7.32 -19.39 27.99
C ASP A 598 7.96 -19.76 26.63
N LEU A 599 8.51 -18.77 25.90
CA LEU A 599 9.27 -19.03 24.68
C LEU A 599 10.44 -19.99 24.94
N ARG A 600 11.22 -19.74 25.99
CA ARG A 600 12.35 -20.59 26.34
C ARG A 600 11.91 -22.04 26.57
N ARG A 601 10.85 -22.26 27.34
CA ARG A 601 10.29 -23.60 27.58
C ARG A 601 9.86 -24.27 26.28
N ASN A 602 9.21 -23.54 25.39
CA ASN A 602 8.75 -24.06 24.09
C ASN A 602 9.95 -24.46 23.20
N VAL A 603 11.00 -23.66 23.14
CA VAL A 603 12.21 -23.94 22.36
C VAL A 603 12.93 -25.16 22.93
N GLU A 604 13.07 -25.28 24.26
CA GLU A 604 13.63 -26.44 24.95
C GLU A 604 12.83 -27.71 24.65
N ALA A 605 11.52 -27.66 24.84
CA ALA A 605 10.63 -28.80 24.60
C ALA A 605 10.64 -29.26 23.14
N MET A 606 10.67 -28.33 22.20
CA MET A 606 10.73 -28.65 20.77
C MET A 606 12.07 -29.24 20.38
N THR A 607 13.17 -28.69 20.90
CA THR A 607 14.52 -29.24 20.69
C THR A 607 14.59 -30.70 21.17
N GLU A 608 14.08 -30.97 22.38
CA GLU A 608 14.05 -32.33 22.94
C GLU A 608 13.17 -33.26 22.10
N ARG A 609 12.00 -32.80 21.66
CA ARG A 609 11.09 -33.57 20.80
C ARG A 609 11.80 -33.99 19.49
N ILE A 610 12.48 -33.06 18.81
CA ILE A 610 13.17 -33.32 17.55
C ILE A 610 14.32 -34.33 17.80
N ASN A 611 15.12 -34.09 18.85
CA ASN A 611 16.23 -34.95 19.20
C ASN A 611 15.80 -36.36 19.61
N SER A 612 14.70 -36.50 20.37
CA SER A 612 14.15 -37.81 20.76
C SER A 612 13.55 -38.57 19.57
N ARG A 613 12.98 -37.84 18.59
CA ARG A 613 12.33 -38.45 17.42
C ARG A 613 13.31 -38.92 16.36
N PHE A 614 14.36 -38.16 16.08
CA PHE A 614 15.26 -38.40 14.95
C PHE A 614 16.68 -38.74 15.38
N GLY A 615 17.09 -38.34 16.59
CA GLY A 615 18.45 -38.49 17.06
C GLY A 615 18.88 -39.96 17.21
N THR A 616 20.18 -40.17 17.05
CA THR A 616 20.84 -41.48 17.29
C THR A 616 21.97 -41.31 18.31
N PRO A 617 22.54 -42.37 18.87
CA PRO A 617 23.69 -42.25 19.77
C PRO A 617 24.89 -41.51 19.15
N ALA A 618 25.01 -41.54 17.82
CA ALA A 618 26.10 -40.90 17.07
C ALA A 618 25.77 -39.53 16.50
N TRP A 619 24.48 -39.14 16.45
CA TRP A 619 24.05 -37.91 15.80
C TRP A 619 22.96 -37.20 16.58
N ARG A 620 23.13 -35.91 16.77
CA ARG A 620 22.18 -35.00 17.40
C ARG A 620 21.62 -33.99 16.36
N PRO A 621 20.35 -34.08 15.99
CA PRO A 621 19.71 -33.17 15.02
C PRO A 621 19.84 -31.69 15.36
N VAL A 622 19.52 -31.33 16.61
CA VAL A 622 19.52 -29.93 17.08
C VAL A 622 20.41 -29.78 18.31
N ILE A 623 21.31 -28.82 18.25
CA ILE A 623 22.14 -28.38 19.38
C ILE A 623 21.69 -27.00 19.79
N LEU A 624 21.16 -26.87 21.00
CA LEU A 624 20.71 -25.59 21.56
C LEU A 624 21.73 -25.05 22.54
N ILE A 625 22.28 -23.84 22.25
CA ILE A 625 23.26 -23.15 23.09
C ILE A 625 22.55 -21.97 23.76
N GLN A 626 22.24 -22.10 25.05
CA GLN A 626 21.48 -21.10 25.84
C GLN A 626 22.40 -20.29 26.76
N ARG A 627 23.44 -19.70 26.22
CA ARG A 627 24.32 -18.81 26.95
C ARG A 627 24.70 -17.61 26.09
N GLN A 628 25.20 -16.60 26.73
CA GLN A 628 25.80 -15.50 26.00
C GLN A 628 27.13 -15.97 25.41
N CYS A 629 27.28 -15.83 24.10
CA CYS A 629 28.53 -16.04 23.37
C CYS A 629 29.15 -14.68 23.09
N ASN A 630 30.47 -14.58 23.19
CA ASN A 630 31.16 -13.37 22.76
C ASN A 630 31.26 -13.29 21.23
N HIS A 631 31.70 -12.15 20.73
CA HIS A 631 31.77 -11.90 19.28
C HIS A 631 32.67 -12.92 18.54
N GLU A 632 33.77 -13.31 19.12
CA GLU A 632 34.74 -14.26 18.55
C GLU A 632 34.13 -15.66 18.45
N GLU A 633 33.46 -16.14 19.50
CA GLU A 633 32.74 -17.40 19.50
C GLU A 633 31.66 -17.44 18.42
N VAL A 634 30.86 -16.39 18.30
CA VAL A 634 29.79 -16.29 17.28
C VAL A 634 30.38 -16.24 15.88
N THR A 635 31.48 -15.50 15.68
CA THR A 635 32.19 -15.42 14.40
C THR A 635 32.72 -16.80 13.98
N THR A 636 33.22 -17.58 14.95
CA THR A 636 33.70 -18.95 14.71
C THR A 636 32.55 -19.84 14.23
N TRP A 637 31.35 -19.73 14.81
CA TRP A 637 30.15 -20.42 14.32
C TRP A 637 29.72 -19.98 12.92
N TYR A 638 29.75 -18.66 12.61
CA TYR A 638 29.45 -18.17 11.26
C TYR A 638 30.40 -18.74 10.21
N ARG A 639 31.68 -18.82 10.51
CA ARG A 639 32.69 -19.41 9.60
C ARG A 639 32.47 -20.90 9.38
N ALA A 640 32.02 -21.62 10.41
CA ALA A 640 31.81 -23.08 10.34
C ALA A 640 30.50 -23.45 9.61
N ALA A 641 29.52 -22.56 9.49
CA ALA A 641 28.18 -22.88 9.02
C ALA A 641 28.08 -22.90 7.49
N ASP A 642 27.49 -23.97 6.93
CA ASP A 642 27.17 -24.09 5.50
C ASP A 642 25.95 -23.25 5.12
N ALA A 643 24.98 -23.11 6.05
CA ALA A 643 23.83 -22.26 5.90
C ALA A 643 23.50 -21.52 7.19
N CYS A 644 23.11 -20.24 7.07
CA CYS A 644 22.61 -19.46 8.17
C CYS A 644 21.11 -19.14 7.96
N LEU A 645 20.29 -19.46 8.99
CA LEU A 645 18.85 -19.23 9.00
C LEU A 645 18.49 -18.04 9.85
N VAL A 646 17.91 -17.02 9.22
CA VAL A 646 17.37 -15.83 9.85
C VAL A 646 15.87 -15.78 9.58
N THR A 647 15.08 -16.34 10.49
CA THR A 647 13.64 -16.53 10.33
C THR A 647 12.81 -15.57 11.17
N SER A 648 13.33 -14.36 11.44
CA SER A 648 12.59 -13.38 12.24
C SER A 648 11.17 -13.17 11.72
N LEU A 649 10.18 -13.20 12.62
CA LEU A 649 8.77 -12.96 12.30
C LEU A 649 8.55 -11.50 11.90
N HIS A 650 9.29 -10.57 12.53
CA HIS A 650 9.41 -9.18 12.16
C HIS A 650 10.66 -8.58 12.79
N ASP A 651 11.44 -7.82 12.03
CA ASP A 651 12.69 -7.23 12.53
C ASP A 651 13.01 -5.92 11.80
N GLY A 652 13.55 -4.93 12.50
CA GLY A 652 13.93 -3.65 11.92
C GLY A 652 15.00 -3.77 10.84
N MET A 653 16.04 -4.53 11.11
CA MET A 653 17.14 -4.83 10.16
C MET A 653 17.53 -6.30 10.21
N ASN A 654 17.95 -6.82 11.31
CA ASN A 654 18.64 -8.09 11.59
C ASN A 654 20.12 -8.08 11.16
N LEU A 655 20.98 -7.78 12.12
CA LEU A 655 22.43 -7.72 11.88
C LEU A 655 23.06 -9.10 11.73
N VAL A 656 22.46 -10.17 12.28
CA VAL A 656 22.98 -11.56 12.15
C VAL A 656 23.17 -11.95 10.70
N ALA A 657 22.24 -11.57 9.81
CA ALA A 657 22.38 -11.81 8.38
C ALA A 657 23.64 -11.14 7.81
N LYS A 658 23.92 -9.90 8.21
CA LYS A 658 25.10 -9.13 7.76
C LYS A 658 26.38 -9.62 8.42
N GLU A 659 26.36 -10.01 9.70
CA GLU A 659 27.47 -10.59 10.43
C GLU A 659 27.92 -11.92 9.81
N TYR A 660 26.95 -12.79 9.46
CA TYR A 660 27.24 -14.03 8.75
C TYR A 660 27.99 -13.77 7.43
N LEU A 661 27.47 -12.87 6.59
CA LEU A 661 28.09 -12.51 5.32
C LEU A 661 29.49 -11.89 5.52
N ALA A 662 29.65 -11.05 6.52
CA ALA A 662 30.92 -10.43 6.86
C ALA A 662 31.99 -11.48 7.24
N SER A 663 31.57 -12.53 7.95
CA SER A 663 32.44 -13.58 8.49
C SER A 663 32.86 -14.62 7.44
N ARG A 664 32.17 -14.69 6.24
CA ARG A 664 32.43 -15.67 5.18
C ARG A 664 33.52 -15.21 4.21
N GLU A 665 34.75 -15.16 4.68
CA GLU A 665 35.91 -14.79 3.85
C GLU A 665 36.20 -15.79 2.75
N ASP A 666 35.81 -17.05 2.93
CA ASP A 666 35.87 -18.12 1.93
C ASP A 666 34.93 -17.91 0.73
N GLY A 667 34.01 -16.96 0.86
CA GLY A 667 33.02 -16.64 -0.16
C GLY A 667 32.00 -17.73 -0.42
N ASP A 668 31.84 -18.69 0.53
CA ASP A 668 30.93 -19.83 0.41
C ASP A 668 29.87 -19.83 1.54
N GLY A 669 28.76 -20.55 1.34
CA GLY A 669 27.65 -20.64 2.29
C GLY A 669 26.35 -20.01 1.76
N VAL A 670 25.24 -20.34 2.42
CA VAL A 670 23.90 -19.89 2.03
C VAL A 670 23.26 -19.09 3.16
N LEU A 671 22.67 -17.95 2.81
CA LEU A 671 21.80 -17.19 3.71
C LEU A 671 20.34 -17.43 3.36
N ILE A 672 19.57 -17.98 4.32
CA ILE A 672 18.11 -18.05 4.26
C ILE A 672 17.54 -16.95 5.15
N LEU A 673 16.76 -16.03 4.56
CA LEU A 673 16.43 -14.77 5.19
C LEU A 673 14.92 -14.51 5.14
N SER A 674 14.33 -14.20 6.27
CA SER A 674 12.92 -13.78 6.36
C SER A 674 12.66 -12.49 5.59
N LYS A 675 11.62 -12.50 4.76
CA LYS A 675 11.13 -11.31 4.04
C LYS A 675 10.68 -10.16 4.97
N PHE A 676 10.50 -10.44 6.26
CA PHE A 676 10.06 -9.47 7.26
C PHE A 676 11.21 -8.80 8.03
N THR A 677 12.44 -8.98 7.55
CA THR A 677 13.60 -8.25 8.06
C THR A 677 13.95 -7.07 7.14
N GLY A 678 14.45 -5.98 7.70
CA GLY A 678 14.96 -4.86 6.89
C GLY A 678 16.11 -5.29 5.97
N ALA A 679 16.94 -6.23 6.41
CA ALA A 679 18.05 -6.80 5.63
C ALA A 679 17.60 -7.45 4.31
N ALA A 680 16.37 -7.98 4.24
CA ALA A 680 15.82 -8.58 3.01
C ALA A 680 15.64 -7.57 1.87
N VAL A 681 15.52 -6.28 2.17
CA VAL A 681 15.43 -5.20 1.16
C VAL A 681 16.76 -5.03 0.43
N GLU A 682 17.88 -5.23 1.14
CA GLU A 682 19.23 -5.05 0.62
C GLU A 682 19.82 -6.37 0.08
N LEU A 683 19.63 -7.49 0.79
CA LEU A 683 20.26 -8.77 0.52
C LEU A 683 19.42 -9.65 -0.41
N ARG A 684 19.17 -9.18 -1.62
CA ARG A 684 18.26 -9.84 -2.59
C ARG A 684 18.75 -11.16 -3.16
N ASP A 685 20.04 -11.46 -3.02
CA ASP A 685 20.62 -12.75 -3.42
C ASP A 685 20.46 -13.83 -2.33
N ALA A 686 19.95 -13.51 -1.14
CA ALA A 686 19.55 -14.47 -0.13
C ALA A 686 18.35 -15.32 -0.59
N LEU A 687 18.18 -16.50 -0.02
CA LEU A 687 16.94 -17.26 -0.18
C LEU A 687 15.88 -16.67 0.73
N ILE A 688 14.97 -15.90 0.12
CA ILE A 688 13.93 -15.17 0.87
C ILE A 688 12.78 -16.10 1.19
N VAL A 689 12.41 -16.17 2.47
CA VAL A 689 11.34 -17.03 2.99
C VAL A 689 10.27 -16.24 3.76
N ASN A 690 9.10 -16.84 3.84
CA ASN A 690 8.07 -16.44 4.80
C ASN A 690 8.16 -17.36 6.03
N PRO A 691 8.59 -16.89 7.21
CA PRO A 691 8.76 -17.75 8.38
C PRO A 691 7.47 -18.40 8.90
N TYR A 692 6.30 -17.87 8.53
CA TYR A 692 5.00 -18.46 8.87
C TYR A 692 4.62 -19.64 7.97
N ASP A 693 5.32 -19.83 6.85
CA ASP A 693 5.18 -20.96 5.94
C ASP A 693 6.27 -22.01 6.24
N VAL A 694 6.00 -22.84 7.23
CA VAL A 694 6.95 -23.84 7.75
C VAL A 694 7.39 -24.80 6.66
N ASP A 695 6.46 -25.26 5.81
CA ASP A 695 6.75 -26.20 4.72
C ASP A 695 7.61 -25.52 3.63
N GLY A 696 7.29 -24.27 3.28
CA GLY A 696 8.09 -23.47 2.33
C GLY A 696 9.49 -23.14 2.86
N VAL A 697 9.66 -22.98 4.19
CA VAL A 697 10.99 -22.83 4.80
C VAL A 697 11.76 -24.15 4.74
N ALA A 698 11.13 -25.28 5.04
CA ALA A 698 11.75 -26.61 4.97
C ALA A 698 12.25 -26.91 3.54
N GLU A 699 11.43 -26.68 2.52
CA GLU A 699 11.81 -26.85 1.12
C GLU A 699 12.94 -25.89 0.71
N THR A 700 12.95 -24.68 1.25
CA THR A 700 14.01 -23.70 0.99
C THR A 700 15.33 -24.15 1.65
N ILE A 701 15.28 -24.76 2.83
CA ILE A 701 16.46 -25.36 3.48
C ILE A 701 16.97 -26.50 2.60
N HIS A 702 16.10 -27.41 2.13
CA HIS A 702 16.46 -28.48 1.22
C HIS A 702 17.18 -27.92 -0.02
N ARG A 703 16.60 -26.95 -0.70
CA ARG A 703 17.21 -26.30 -1.88
C ARG A 703 18.55 -25.63 -1.56
N ALA A 704 18.72 -25.06 -0.38
CA ALA A 704 19.98 -24.46 0.05
C ALA A 704 21.09 -25.50 0.18
N LEU A 705 20.75 -26.67 0.71
CA LEU A 705 21.70 -27.79 0.90
C LEU A 705 22.11 -28.43 -0.42
N GLU A 706 21.21 -28.46 -1.41
CA GLU A 706 21.48 -29.02 -2.75
C GLU A 706 22.02 -27.97 -3.74
N MET A 707 22.23 -26.71 -3.30
CA MET A 707 22.65 -25.62 -4.18
C MET A 707 24.08 -25.90 -4.75
N PRO A 708 24.27 -25.79 -6.08
CA PRO A 708 25.58 -25.91 -6.70
C PRO A 708 26.56 -24.88 -6.13
N THR A 709 27.81 -25.32 -5.89
CA THR A 709 28.85 -24.46 -5.29
C THR A 709 29.07 -23.15 -6.07
N ALA A 710 29.00 -23.20 -7.40
CA ALA A 710 29.14 -21.99 -8.23
C ALA A 710 28.05 -20.93 -7.97
N GLU A 711 26.80 -21.37 -7.85
CA GLU A 711 25.68 -20.48 -7.52
C GLU A 711 25.82 -19.95 -6.09
N ARG A 712 26.13 -20.81 -5.14
CA ARG A 712 26.31 -20.48 -3.73
C ARG A 712 27.37 -19.39 -3.54
N ARG A 713 28.54 -19.58 -4.18
CA ARG A 713 29.64 -18.60 -4.15
C ARG A 713 29.29 -17.29 -4.84
N MET A 714 28.62 -17.32 -5.98
CA MET A 714 28.19 -16.11 -6.68
C MET A 714 27.25 -15.27 -5.83
N ARG A 715 26.24 -15.89 -5.20
CA ARG A 715 25.29 -15.22 -4.30
C ARG A 715 26.01 -14.63 -3.09
N MET A 716 26.85 -15.40 -2.43
CA MET A 716 27.62 -14.99 -1.26
C MET A 716 28.51 -13.79 -1.57
N GLN A 717 29.26 -13.81 -2.65
CA GLN A 717 30.16 -12.75 -3.07
C GLN A 717 29.41 -11.42 -3.34
N ARG A 718 28.24 -11.48 -3.97
CA ARG A 718 27.43 -10.29 -4.24
C ARG A 718 26.91 -9.67 -2.94
N MET A 719 26.35 -10.47 -2.06
CA MET A 719 25.84 -10.00 -0.78
C MET A 719 26.96 -9.47 0.13
N ARG A 720 28.08 -10.20 0.20
CA ARG A 720 29.24 -9.75 0.98
C ARG A 720 29.78 -8.42 0.49
N ARG A 721 29.92 -8.23 -0.82
CA ARG A 721 30.34 -6.95 -1.42
C ARG A 721 29.39 -5.84 -1.02
N HIS A 722 28.08 -6.06 -1.10
CA HIS A 722 27.07 -5.06 -0.68
C HIS A 722 27.26 -4.65 0.78
N VAL A 723 27.46 -5.61 1.70
CA VAL A 723 27.67 -5.31 3.13
C VAL A 723 28.97 -4.57 3.37
N MET A 724 30.05 -4.88 2.62
CA MET A 724 31.33 -4.16 2.69
C MET A 724 31.19 -2.68 2.27
N GLU A 725 30.46 -2.43 1.18
CA GLU A 725 30.28 -1.09 0.64
C GLU A 725 29.32 -0.24 1.50
N HIS A 726 28.36 -0.89 2.19
CA HIS A 726 27.37 -0.26 3.05
C HIS A 726 27.57 -0.68 4.50
N ASN A 727 28.79 -0.50 4.99
CA ASN A 727 29.16 -0.90 6.36
C ASN A 727 28.68 0.13 7.40
N VAL A 728 28.93 -0.16 8.65
CA VAL A 728 28.49 0.62 9.80
C VAL A 728 29.09 2.04 9.83
N TYR A 729 30.31 2.23 9.32
CA TYR A 729 30.95 3.55 9.28
C TYR A 729 30.27 4.48 8.25
N ARG A 730 29.87 3.93 7.12
CA ARG A 730 29.08 4.66 6.12
C ARG A 730 27.71 5.06 6.68
N TRP A 731 27.07 4.17 7.43
CA TRP A 731 25.80 4.48 8.10
C TRP A 731 25.94 5.69 9.04
N ALA A 732 26.96 5.68 9.92
CA ALA A 732 27.21 6.79 10.84
C ALA A 732 27.50 8.11 10.09
N ALA A 733 28.34 8.05 9.05
CA ALA A 733 28.66 9.22 8.22
C ALA A 733 27.41 9.81 7.53
N SER A 734 26.51 8.96 7.04
CA SER A 734 25.29 9.40 6.38
C SER A 734 24.35 10.13 7.34
N VAL A 735 24.08 9.56 8.51
CA VAL A 735 23.19 10.19 9.52
C VAL A 735 23.72 11.53 9.98
N LEU A 736 25.02 11.59 10.32
CA LEU A 736 25.64 12.81 10.82
C LEU A 736 25.80 13.88 9.73
N GLY A 737 26.07 13.45 8.49
CA GLY A 737 26.16 14.35 7.33
C GLY A 737 24.83 15.02 7.05
N ASP A 738 23.75 14.25 6.98
CA ASP A 738 22.39 14.76 6.73
C ASP A 738 21.93 15.71 7.85
N LEU A 739 22.19 15.36 9.11
CA LEU A 739 21.84 16.21 10.25
C LEU A 739 22.49 17.61 10.16
N ARG A 740 23.69 17.69 9.65
CA ARG A 740 24.38 18.97 9.45
C ARG A 740 23.88 19.75 8.23
N GLU A 741 23.59 19.07 7.15
CA GLU A 741 23.05 19.71 5.93
C GLU A 741 21.71 20.40 6.21
N LEU A 742 20.82 19.77 6.98
CA LEU A 742 19.56 20.38 7.43
C LEU A 742 19.76 21.70 8.18
N HIS A 743 20.90 21.87 8.84
CA HIS A 743 21.23 23.12 9.53
C HIS A 743 21.68 24.24 8.59
N ILE A 744 22.47 23.93 7.58
CA ILE A 744 22.95 24.92 6.60
C ILE A 744 21.77 25.51 5.84
N ASP A 745 20.81 24.68 5.41
CA ASP A 745 19.61 25.12 4.72
C ASP A 745 18.73 26.05 5.57
N VAL A 746 18.66 25.80 6.89
CA VAL A 746 17.91 26.67 7.83
C VAL A 746 18.60 28.02 7.98
N LEU A 747 19.92 28.06 8.08
CA LEU A 747 20.68 29.31 8.21
C LEU A 747 20.62 30.14 6.91
N GLU A 748 20.74 29.54 5.75
CA GLU A 748 20.62 30.22 4.46
C GLU A 748 19.22 30.80 4.24
N ASN A 749 18.16 30.08 4.62
CA ASN A 749 16.79 30.56 4.57
C ASN A 749 16.49 31.70 5.57
N VAL A 750 17.17 31.71 6.73
CA VAL A 750 17.04 32.78 7.73
C VAL A 750 17.85 34.02 7.35
N THR A 751 19.02 33.85 6.75
CA THR A 751 19.90 34.95 6.34
C THR A 751 19.59 35.50 4.94
N GLY A 752 19.01 34.68 4.03
CA GLY A 752 18.58 35.10 2.70
C GLY A 752 17.20 35.80 2.65
N GLY A 753 16.47 35.81 3.74
CA GLY A 753 15.08 36.33 3.84
C GLY A 753 14.97 37.81 4.21
N ARG A 754 15.72 38.73 3.54
CA ARG A 754 15.40 40.16 3.53
C ARG A 754 15.21 40.66 2.09
N ALA A 755 14.07 40.34 1.51
CA ALA A 755 13.43 41.13 0.48
C ALA A 755 11.94 41.24 0.87
N GLU A 756 11.59 42.34 1.49
CA GLU A 756 10.19 42.73 1.71
C GLU A 756 9.45 42.84 0.38
N PRO A 757 8.30 42.22 0.20
CA PRO A 757 7.37 42.62 -0.84
C PRO A 757 6.63 43.87 -0.37
N GLN A 758 6.80 44.97 -1.07
CA GLN A 758 6.00 46.18 -0.94
C GLN A 758 4.52 45.85 -1.05
N LEU A 759 3.76 46.13 0.02
CA LEU A 759 2.31 46.16 0.04
C LEU A 759 1.83 47.28 -0.87
N VAL A 760 1.27 46.91 -2.02
CA VAL A 760 0.42 47.78 -2.82
C VAL A 760 -0.95 47.87 -2.12
N HIS A 761 -1.24 49.00 -1.48
CA HIS A 761 -2.58 49.37 -1.02
C HIS A 761 -3.50 49.56 -2.22
N SER A 762 -4.50 48.73 -2.41
CA SER A 762 -5.73 49.12 -3.09
C SER A 762 -6.86 49.14 -2.06
N LYS A 763 -7.33 50.38 -1.82
CA LYS A 763 -8.61 50.65 -1.17
C LYS A 763 -9.71 50.15 -2.10
N ASP A 764 -10.68 49.42 -1.57
CA ASP A 764 -12.14 49.63 -1.65
C ASP A 764 -12.85 48.36 -1.13
N GLU A 765 -13.62 48.61 -0.05
CA GLU A 765 -14.72 47.76 0.47
C GLU A 765 -15.95 47.83 -0.47
N PRO A 766 -17.01 46.98 -0.36
CA PRO A 766 -17.75 46.80 0.87
C PRO A 766 -18.34 45.39 1.18
N HIS A 767 -18.65 45.23 2.45
CA HIS A 767 -19.55 44.29 3.11
C HIS A 767 -20.57 43.48 2.29
N ARG A 768 -20.63 42.16 2.54
CA ARG A 768 -21.90 41.43 2.65
C ARG A 768 -21.81 40.32 3.71
N LYS A 769 -22.66 40.46 4.73
CA LYS A 769 -23.11 39.43 5.67
C LYS A 769 -23.89 38.35 4.91
N TRP A 770 -23.72 37.09 5.22
CA TRP A 770 -24.78 36.08 5.23
C TRP A 770 -24.55 35.09 6.36
N ALA A 771 -25.66 34.67 6.95
CA ALA A 771 -25.87 33.88 8.16
C ALA A 771 -25.39 32.41 8.02
#